data_1433759a297e95da252c017bf1e263f5
#
_entry.id   1433759a297e95da252c017bf1e263f5
#
_cell.length_a   1.000
_cell.length_b   1.000
_cell.length_c   1.000
_cell.angle_alpha   90.00
_cell.angle_beta   90.00
_cell.angle_gamma   90.00
#
_symmetry.space_group_name_H-M   'P 1'
#
loop_
_entity.id
_entity.type
_entity.pdbx_description
1 polymer ?
#
loop_
_entity_poly.entity_id
_entity_poly.type
_entity_poly.pdbx_seq_one_letter_code
_entity_poly.pdbx_strand_id
1 'polypeptide(L)'
;TPQDDALAILPELDTSFHATQVFLPISALALHERNGLYQGEPTIPVLRQRYQHELAQQLLPRIARQMEGQIRANLNNRDVLLNNLRAYLMLGLPGHRDADTLKDWLATDWDRRYAGNLTAQAGLNQHFSRLLEQPFQYPINDTLVAQARQALQKVPLASLVYRSLREQSRALPQYRLDQHLGPQGAVFSGSHSVIPGLYTQQGYQQFFLARGASLVHELLRDNWVMGESSSLNPIQLRDLMGELEQLYFRDYADHWNQALAKVALQPLGSLVEGADQAGALVAANSPLLQLLIQVRENTRFPTLGESTAELTESAGDIADMAGPLGGIAKTVAQKTTALANKIPDTAKSQLLRRFEPLHRLLDENNGASSELAPTLAALTDLHQQLASLSQGSQSDHATFEFAKARINGKRSALDNVQTAASRLPPPVMNWLRTLSDNSWQLVLGDAYHYLNQRYQGELYSVYTAALHQRYPFYAHSSSDVALADFREFFKAQGTADLFFETYLKPFVSFDGTQYRLRSVEGRSLPMSRTVLQQMGNVQQIRRGFFAENAAEPLIKFSLEPYSLDSSLSRADFRLGDQQLEYRHGPIIPAAFQWPAAADEGLTSLIVEELSGHRTGIQKNTGQWSLFRLFDLMEKEPHRGRDVLMLKADIGGLRANYLLLSQRSPNPFDLTAVRNFRLPAAL
;
A
#
# COMPACT_ATOMS: atom_id res chain seq x y z
N THR A 1 50.87 -1.49 -28.44
CA THR A 1 52.17 -1.23 -29.08
C THR A 1 52.80 -2.56 -29.56
N PRO A 2 53.62 -2.58 -30.57
CA PRO A 2 54.32 -3.79 -31.01
C PRO A 2 55.15 -4.46 -29.91
N GLN A 3 55.57 -3.69 -28.89
CA GLN A 3 56.35 -4.20 -27.75
C GLN A 3 55.50 -4.99 -26.76
N ASP A 4 54.17 -4.82 -26.79
CA ASP A 4 53.23 -5.48 -25.88
C ASP A 4 52.52 -6.67 -26.56
N ASP A 5 52.74 -6.90 -27.85
CA ASP A 5 52.07 -7.92 -28.63
C ASP A 5 52.90 -9.22 -28.69
N ALA A 6 52.41 -10.24 -28.00
CA ALA A 6 53.01 -11.58 -28.02
C ALA A 6 52.95 -12.24 -29.40
N LEU A 7 51.99 -11.88 -30.25
CA LEU A 7 51.86 -12.41 -31.59
C LEU A 7 53.05 -12.04 -32.47
N ALA A 8 53.63 -10.86 -32.24
CA ALA A 8 54.76 -10.36 -33.02
C ALA A 8 56.01 -11.23 -32.94
N ILE A 9 56.22 -11.93 -31.80
CA ILE A 9 57.38 -12.78 -31.57
C ILE A 9 57.09 -14.27 -31.77
N LEU A 10 55.86 -14.63 -32.05
CA LEU A 10 55.49 -16.03 -32.24
C LEU A 10 56.31 -16.74 -33.35
N PRO A 11 56.53 -16.15 -34.55
CA PRO A 11 57.35 -16.78 -35.56
C PRO A 11 58.78 -17.04 -35.11
N GLU A 12 59.39 -16.12 -34.36
CA GLU A 12 60.75 -16.30 -33.82
C GLU A 12 60.82 -17.43 -32.81
N LEU A 13 59.82 -17.50 -31.91
CA LEU A 13 59.71 -18.56 -30.90
C LEU A 13 59.49 -19.92 -31.59
N ASP A 14 58.65 -19.99 -32.61
CA ASP A 14 58.41 -21.21 -33.37
C ASP A 14 59.68 -21.67 -34.07
N THR A 15 60.40 -20.75 -34.68
CA THR A 15 61.68 -21.06 -35.36
C THR A 15 62.74 -21.54 -34.36
N SER A 16 62.87 -20.85 -33.24
CA SER A 16 63.82 -21.20 -32.19
C SER A 16 63.52 -22.54 -31.57
N PHE A 17 62.21 -22.85 -31.33
CA PHE A 17 61.81 -24.11 -30.81
C PHE A 17 62.00 -25.25 -31.88
N HIS A 18 61.64 -24.98 -33.09
CA HIS A 18 61.84 -25.93 -34.22
C HIS A 18 63.31 -26.29 -34.38
N ALA A 19 64.22 -25.32 -34.26
CA ALA A 19 65.65 -25.60 -34.30
C ALA A 19 66.09 -26.60 -33.22
N THR A 20 65.48 -26.57 -32.03
CA THR A 20 65.76 -27.54 -30.95
C THR A 20 65.21 -28.92 -31.29
N GLN A 21 64.19 -29.02 -32.15
CA GLN A 21 63.57 -30.30 -32.50
C GLN A 21 64.23 -30.96 -33.73
N VAL A 22 64.84 -30.17 -34.61
CA VAL A 22 65.50 -30.67 -35.85
C VAL A 22 66.66 -31.59 -35.53
N PHE A 23 67.28 -31.43 -34.36
CA PHE A 23 68.40 -32.25 -33.92
C PHE A 23 67.97 -33.41 -33.03
N LEU A 24 66.67 -33.68 -32.86
CA LEU A 24 66.13 -34.77 -32.02
C LEU A 24 66.50 -36.17 -32.53
N PRO A 25 66.58 -36.47 -33.82
CA PRO A 25 67.06 -37.80 -34.26
C PRO A 25 68.59 -37.89 -34.15
N ILE A 26 69.06 -37.79 -32.96
CA ILE A 26 70.48 -37.88 -32.60
C ILE A 26 71.11 -39.18 -33.06
N SER A 27 70.36 -40.24 -33.16
CA SER A 27 70.87 -41.53 -33.61
C SER A 27 71.39 -41.50 -35.07
N ALA A 28 70.77 -40.68 -35.93
CA ALA A 28 71.28 -40.49 -37.27
C ALA A 28 72.46 -39.50 -37.29
N LEU A 29 72.46 -38.56 -36.38
CA LEU A 29 73.51 -37.55 -36.22
C LEU A 29 74.75 -38.15 -35.50
N ALA A 30 74.59 -39.14 -34.67
CA ALA A 30 75.66 -39.83 -34.01
C ALA A 30 76.62 -40.54 -34.97
N LEU A 31 76.14 -40.93 -36.13
CA LEU A 31 76.98 -41.45 -37.21
C LEU A 31 77.93 -40.41 -37.81
N HIS A 32 77.46 -39.15 -37.88
CA HIS A 32 78.30 -38.03 -38.31
C HIS A 32 79.31 -37.62 -37.20
N GLU A 33 78.94 -37.77 -35.96
CA GLU A 33 79.86 -37.51 -34.84
C GLU A 33 81.04 -38.48 -34.83
N ARG A 34 80.77 -39.76 -35.15
CA ARG A 34 81.82 -40.76 -35.25
C ARG A 34 82.87 -40.44 -36.34
N ASN A 35 82.45 -39.68 -37.31
CA ASN A 35 83.36 -39.23 -38.36
C ASN A 35 83.99 -37.89 -38.10
N GLY A 36 83.83 -37.29 -36.90
CA GLY A 36 84.38 -36.03 -36.49
C GLY A 36 83.79 -34.82 -37.26
N LEU A 37 82.76 -35.05 -38.02
CA LEU A 37 82.14 -33.97 -38.81
C LEU A 37 80.88 -33.38 -38.17
N TYR A 38 80.37 -34.00 -37.11
CA TYR A 38 79.17 -33.56 -36.46
C TYR A 38 79.52 -32.83 -35.16
N GLN A 39 78.99 -31.62 -35.02
CA GLN A 39 79.11 -30.80 -33.80
C GLN A 39 77.76 -30.45 -33.23
N GLY A 40 76.76 -31.38 -33.44
CA GLY A 40 75.39 -31.14 -33.03
C GLY A 40 75.16 -31.32 -31.54
N GLU A 41 75.90 -32.22 -30.88
CA GLU A 41 75.68 -32.54 -29.49
C GLU A 41 75.99 -31.37 -28.53
N PRO A 42 77.08 -30.61 -28.72
CA PRO A 42 77.29 -29.34 -27.96
C PRO A 42 76.33 -28.22 -28.38
N THR A 43 75.80 -28.31 -29.62
CA THR A 43 74.92 -27.25 -30.19
C THR A 43 73.45 -27.40 -29.67
N ILE A 44 72.98 -28.57 -29.38
CA ILE A 44 71.64 -28.79 -28.87
C ILE A 44 71.40 -28.14 -27.50
N PRO A 45 72.26 -28.31 -26.50
CA PRO A 45 72.09 -27.58 -25.24
C PRO A 45 72.15 -26.07 -25.41
N VAL A 46 72.98 -25.56 -26.31
CA VAL A 46 73.05 -24.13 -26.63
C VAL A 46 71.75 -23.63 -27.27
N LEU A 47 71.14 -24.39 -28.17
CA LEU A 47 69.87 -24.02 -28.79
C LEU A 47 68.72 -24.06 -27.80
N ARG A 48 68.73 -25.03 -26.86
CA ARG A 48 67.73 -25.08 -25.78
C ARG A 48 67.88 -23.88 -24.84
N GLN A 49 69.10 -23.53 -24.46
CA GLN A 49 69.36 -22.35 -23.67
C GLN A 49 68.92 -21.08 -24.37
N ARG A 50 69.17 -20.99 -25.65
CA ARG A 50 68.77 -19.84 -26.48
C ARG A 50 67.22 -19.73 -26.51
N TYR A 51 66.54 -20.84 -26.73
CA TYR A 51 65.08 -20.86 -26.72
C TYR A 51 64.54 -20.45 -25.36
N GLN A 52 65.09 -21.02 -24.29
CA GLN A 52 64.74 -20.70 -22.93
C GLN A 52 64.96 -19.23 -22.59
N HIS A 53 66.07 -18.70 -23.09
CA HIS A 53 66.41 -17.29 -22.91
C HIS A 53 65.44 -16.38 -23.69
N GLU A 54 65.07 -16.75 -24.89
CA GLU A 54 64.03 -16.01 -25.67
C GLU A 54 62.68 -16.04 -25.01
N LEU A 55 62.26 -17.15 -24.40
CA LEU A 55 61.04 -17.23 -23.64
C LEU A 55 61.09 -16.22 -22.47
N ALA A 56 62.17 -16.20 -21.73
CA ALA A 56 62.32 -15.32 -20.59
C ALA A 56 62.51 -13.84 -20.95
N GLN A 57 63.18 -13.55 -22.09
CA GLN A 57 63.52 -12.17 -22.45
C GLN A 57 62.56 -11.53 -23.43
N GLN A 58 61.83 -12.34 -24.17
CA GLN A 58 60.90 -11.82 -25.20
C GLN A 58 59.43 -12.10 -24.88
N LEU A 59 59.08 -13.32 -24.48
CA LEU A 59 57.69 -13.68 -24.23
C LEU A 59 57.19 -13.18 -22.86
N LEU A 60 57.97 -13.46 -21.83
CA LEU A 60 57.59 -13.08 -20.45
C LEU A 60 57.33 -11.58 -20.28
N PRO A 61 58.19 -10.66 -20.76
CA PRO A 61 57.92 -9.23 -20.66
C PRO A 61 56.63 -8.80 -21.38
N ARG A 62 56.32 -9.42 -22.52
CA ARG A 62 55.08 -9.10 -23.25
C ARG A 62 53.85 -9.54 -22.51
N ILE A 63 53.90 -10.75 -21.92
CA ILE A 63 52.82 -11.27 -21.07
C ILE A 63 52.62 -10.35 -19.86
N ALA A 64 53.72 -9.97 -19.20
CA ALA A 64 53.69 -9.06 -18.06
C ALA A 64 53.06 -7.70 -18.40
N ARG A 65 53.41 -7.13 -19.55
CA ARG A 65 52.81 -5.85 -20.00
C ARG A 65 51.34 -6.00 -20.34
N GLN A 66 50.96 -7.13 -20.91
CA GLN A 66 49.54 -7.40 -21.15
C GLN A 66 48.76 -7.48 -19.85
N MET A 67 49.31 -8.14 -18.83
CA MET A 67 48.68 -8.21 -17.49
C MET A 67 48.61 -6.82 -16.84
N GLU A 68 49.68 -6.04 -16.94
CA GLU A 68 49.71 -4.66 -16.43
C GLU A 68 48.66 -3.80 -17.10
N GLY A 69 48.49 -3.93 -18.42
CA GLY A 69 47.46 -3.24 -19.17
C GLY A 69 46.06 -3.61 -18.72
N GLN A 70 45.82 -4.90 -18.46
CA GLN A 70 44.56 -5.36 -17.95
C GLN A 70 44.28 -4.86 -16.52
N ILE A 71 45.28 -4.78 -15.69
CA ILE A 71 45.15 -4.20 -14.33
C ILE A 71 44.75 -2.74 -14.45
N ARG A 72 45.42 -1.94 -15.29
CA ARG A 72 45.10 -0.53 -15.46
C ARG A 72 43.69 -0.30 -16.04
N ALA A 73 43.27 -1.17 -16.94
CA ALA A 73 41.97 -1.05 -17.59
C ALA A 73 40.80 -1.42 -16.67
N ASN A 74 41.07 -2.19 -15.61
CA ASN A 74 40.04 -2.76 -14.76
C ASN A 74 40.09 -2.35 -13.30
N LEU A 75 40.72 -1.19 -13.00
CA LEU A 75 40.81 -0.68 -11.62
C LEU A 75 39.44 -0.48 -10.96
N ASN A 76 38.40 -0.29 -11.73
CA ASN A 76 37.03 -0.10 -11.24
C ASN A 76 36.21 -1.40 -11.22
N ASN A 77 36.75 -2.50 -11.74
CA ASN A 77 36.10 -3.81 -11.74
C ASN A 77 36.85 -4.75 -10.80
N ARG A 78 36.35 -4.89 -9.61
CA ARG A 78 37.03 -5.58 -8.52
C ARG A 78 37.38 -7.03 -8.81
N ASP A 79 36.46 -7.82 -9.31
CA ASP A 79 36.68 -9.26 -9.53
C ASP A 79 37.69 -9.51 -10.62
N VAL A 80 37.62 -8.75 -11.72
CA VAL A 80 38.57 -8.79 -12.81
C VAL A 80 39.94 -8.30 -12.34
N LEU A 81 39.98 -7.21 -11.56
CA LEU A 81 41.22 -6.65 -11.02
C LEU A 81 41.92 -7.64 -10.09
N LEU A 82 41.18 -8.29 -9.18
CA LEU A 82 41.75 -9.28 -8.28
C LEU A 82 42.38 -10.45 -9.04
N ASN A 83 41.67 -10.96 -10.03
CA ASN A 83 42.10 -12.08 -10.86
C ASN A 83 43.37 -11.70 -11.68
N ASN A 84 43.38 -10.51 -12.26
CA ASN A 84 44.51 -9.99 -13.01
C ASN A 84 45.76 -9.75 -12.11
N LEU A 85 45.54 -9.18 -10.94
CA LEU A 85 46.61 -8.93 -10.00
C LEU A 85 47.23 -10.22 -9.46
N ARG A 86 46.38 -11.22 -9.17
CA ARG A 86 46.83 -12.55 -8.76
C ARG A 86 47.75 -13.17 -9.80
N ALA A 87 47.30 -13.22 -11.04
CA ALA A 87 48.09 -13.77 -12.15
C ALA A 87 49.41 -12.98 -12.34
N TYR A 88 49.37 -11.66 -12.30
CA TYR A 88 50.55 -10.82 -12.46
C TYR A 88 51.56 -11.05 -11.36
N LEU A 89 51.15 -11.10 -10.09
CA LEU A 89 52.00 -11.35 -8.95
C LEU A 89 52.65 -12.74 -9.01
N MET A 90 52.01 -13.73 -9.63
CA MET A 90 52.59 -15.05 -9.82
C MET A 90 53.83 -15.03 -10.72
N LEU A 91 53.96 -14.02 -11.60
CA LEU A 91 55.16 -13.88 -12.43
C LEU A 91 56.38 -13.46 -11.61
N GLY A 92 56.20 -12.70 -10.54
CA GLY A 92 57.24 -12.22 -9.70
C GLY A 92 57.45 -12.96 -8.37
N LEU A 93 56.53 -13.83 -8.00
CA LEU A 93 56.54 -14.56 -6.74
C LEU A 93 56.46 -16.07 -6.99
N PRO A 94 57.61 -16.74 -7.27
CA PRO A 94 57.62 -18.17 -7.59
C PRO A 94 56.98 -19.06 -6.54
N GLY A 95 57.05 -18.69 -5.27
CA GLY A 95 56.44 -19.47 -4.18
C GLY A 95 54.92 -19.50 -4.18
N HIS A 96 54.28 -18.55 -4.88
CA HIS A 96 52.83 -18.49 -5.03
C HIS A 96 52.33 -18.88 -6.42
N ARG A 97 53.27 -19.29 -7.29
CA ARG A 97 52.93 -19.55 -8.70
C ARG A 97 52.15 -20.87 -8.86
N ASP A 98 50.97 -20.77 -9.45
CA ASP A 98 50.19 -21.88 -9.89
C ASP A 98 50.15 -21.88 -11.40
N ALA A 99 50.78 -22.89 -12.03
CA ALA A 99 50.88 -23.02 -13.47
C ALA A 99 49.52 -23.09 -14.15
N ASP A 100 48.58 -23.84 -13.59
CA ASP A 100 47.26 -24.01 -14.17
C ASP A 100 46.45 -22.72 -14.14
N THR A 101 46.50 -21.96 -13.05
CA THR A 101 45.89 -20.65 -12.94
C THR A 101 46.42 -19.68 -13.97
N LEU A 102 47.75 -19.63 -14.17
CA LEU A 102 48.36 -18.77 -15.16
C LEU A 102 48.03 -19.17 -16.58
N LYS A 103 48.02 -20.49 -16.88
CA LYS A 103 47.62 -20.99 -18.19
C LYS A 103 46.17 -20.61 -18.53
N ASP A 104 45.28 -20.78 -17.58
CA ASP A 104 43.87 -20.42 -17.77
C ASP A 104 43.68 -18.94 -17.97
N TRP A 105 44.37 -18.13 -17.20
CA TRP A 105 44.29 -16.68 -17.37
C TRP A 105 44.75 -16.24 -18.74
N LEU A 106 45.89 -16.74 -19.19
CA LEU A 106 46.46 -16.36 -20.48
C LEU A 106 45.63 -16.93 -21.66
N ALA A 107 45.17 -18.14 -21.54
CA ALA A 107 44.28 -18.70 -22.57
C ALA A 107 43.03 -17.86 -22.77
N THR A 108 42.43 -17.40 -21.70
CA THR A 108 41.26 -16.51 -21.72
C THR A 108 41.59 -15.16 -22.33
N ASP A 109 42.75 -14.57 -21.93
CA ASP A 109 43.14 -13.27 -22.44
C ASP A 109 43.47 -13.34 -23.96
N TRP A 110 44.18 -14.40 -24.40
CA TRP A 110 44.54 -14.55 -25.82
C TRP A 110 43.31 -14.91 -26.65
N ASP A 111 42.37 -15.64 -26.12
CA ASP A 111 41.09 -15.91 -26.83
C ASP A 111 40.35 -14.62 -27.15
N ARG A 112 40.36 -13.67 -26.24
CA ARG A 112 39.79 -12.35 -26.42
C ARG A 112 40.66 -11.46 -27.32
N ARG A 113 41.96 -11.43 -27.08
CA ARG A 113 42.93 -10.53 -27.74
C ARG A 113 43.19 -10.94 -29.17
N TYR A 114 43.26 -12.23 -29.44
CA TYR A 114 43.53 -12.81 -30.74
C TYR A 114 42.36 -13.65 -31.23
N ALA A 115 41.17 -13.10 -31.09
CA ALA A 115 39.94 -13.78 -31.46
C ALA A 115 39.99 -14.17 -32.94
N GLY A 116 39.62 -15.40 -33.25
CA GLY A 116 39.61 -15.95 -34.62
C GLY A 116 40.95 -16.52 -35.08
N ASN A 117 42.04 -16.33 -34.37
CA ASN A 117 43.36 -16.86 -34.70
C ASN A 117 43.72 -18.02 -33.75
N LEU A 118 43.07 -19.16 -33.96
CA LEU A 118 43.23 -20.33 -33.05
C LEU A 118 44.61 -20.93 -33.13
N THR A 119 45.26 -20.88 -34.28
CA THR A 119 46.62 -21.40 -34.46
C THR A 119 47.65 -20.59 -33.65
N ALA A 120 47.56 -19.27 -33.68
CA ALA A 120 48.43 -18.41 -32.89
C ALA A 120 48.16 -18.59 -31.38
N GLN A 121 46.90 -18.68 -30.96
CA GLN A 121 46.56 -18.93 -29.58
C GLN A 121 47.16 -20.25 -29.07
N ALA A 122 47.01 -21.32 -29.81
CA ALA A 122 47.60 -22.62 -29.50
C ALA A 122 49.12 -22.57 -29.36
N GLY A 123 49.78 -21.90 -30.33
CA GLY A 123 51.24 -21.73 -30.32
C GLY A 123 51.72 -20.94 -29.12
N LEU A 124 51.09 -19.85 -28.81
CA LEU A 124 51.43 -19.04 -27.65
C LEU A 124 51.20 -19.78 -26.32
N ASN A 125 50.11 -20.55 -26.22
CA ASN A 125 49.85 -21.37 -25.05
C ASN A 125 50.94 -22.43 -24.86
N GLN A 126 51.40 -23.07 -25.91
CA GLN A 126 52.49 -24.04 -25.85
C GLN A 126 53.80 -23.45 -25.42
N HIS A 127 54.17 -22.32 -25.98
CA HIS A 127 55.40 -21.58 -25.57
C HIS A 127 55.32 -21.14 -24.12
N PHE A 128 54.16 -20.68 -23.68
CA PHE A 128 54.01 -20.30 -22.28
C PHE A 128 54.08 -21.51 -21.35
N SER A 129 53.53 -22.64 -21.72
CA SER A 129 53.69 -23.88 -20.94
C SER A 129 55.14 -24.26 -20.77
N ARG A 130 55.98 -24.10 -21.81
CA ARG A 130 57.40 -24.38 -21.76
C ARG A 130 58.14 -23.34 -20.90
N LEU A 131 57.71 -22.06 -20.94
CA LEU A 131 58.26 -21.07 -20.06
C LEU A 131 58.04 -21.41 -18.58
N LEU A 132 56.86 -21.93 -18.25
CA LEU A 132 56.54 -22.35 -16.89
C LEU A 132 57.39 -23.51 -16.37
N GLU A 133 57.95 -24.31 -17.27
CA GLU A 133 58.82 -25.45 -16.90
C GLU A 133 60.19 -24.97 -16.43
N GLN A 134 60.63 -23.74 -16.73
CA GLN A 134 61.89 -23.20 -16.31
C GLN A 134 61.68 -22.21 -15.16
N PRO A 135 62.73 -22.08 -14.26
CA PRO A 135 62.63 -21.08 -13.19
C PRO A 135 62.74 -19.67 -13.76
N PHE A 136 61.88 -18.78 -13.32
CA PHE A 136 61.92 -17.38 -13.66
C PHE A 136 61.33 -16.52 -12.54
N GLN A 137 61.69 -15.25 -12.51
CA GLN A 137 61.11 -14.26 -11.63
C GLN A 137 61.09 -12.93 -12.38
N TYR A 138 59.89 -12.45 -12.65
CA TYR A 138 59.73 -11.18 -13.34
C TYR A 138 59.78 -10.02 -12.33
N PRO A 139 60.46 -8.92 -12.64
CA PRO A 139 60.50 -7.75 -11.76
C PRO A 139 59.12 -7.03 -11.84
N ILE A 140 58.41 -7.09 -10.73
CA ILE A 140 57.06 -6.56 -10.61
C ILE A 140 57.10 -5.03 -10.55
N ASN A 141 56.11 -4.39 -11.22
CA ASN A 141 55.86 -2.95 -11.09
C ASN A 141 55.17 -2.67 -9.76
N ASP A 142 55.97 -2.33 -8.74
CA ASP A 142 55.48 -2.13 -7.37
C ASP A 142 54.48 -0.98 -7.27
N THR A 143 54.62 0.08 -8.07
CA THR A 143 53.69 1.20 -8.08
C THR A 143 52.32 0.77 -8.58
N LEU A 144 52.27 -0.01 -9.64
CA LEU A 144 50.99 -0.54 -10.19
C LEU A 144 50.34 -1.52 -9.21
N VAL A 145 51.13 -2.37 -8.58
CA VAL A 145 50.64 -3.32 -7.57
C VAL A 145 50.05 -2.56 -6.39
N ALA A 146 50.74 -1.51 -5.89
CA ALA A 146 50.23 -0.68 -4.81
C ALA A 146 48.88 -0.01 -5.20
N GLN A 147 48.79 0.49 -6.42
CA GLN A 147 47.58 1.13 -6.95
C GLN A 147 46.42 0.13 -7.03
N ALA A 148 46.68 -1.07 -7.53
CA ALA A 148 45.69 -2.13 -7.62
C ALA A 148 45.19 -2.59 -6.24
N ARG A 149 46.13 -2.77 -5.30
CA ARG A 149 45.79 -3.13 -3.91
C ARG A 149 44.94 -2.07 -3.24
N GLN A 150 45.25 -0.79 -3.45
CA GLN A 150 44.45 0.31 -2.92
C GLN A 150 43.03 0.30 -3.49
N ALA A 151 42.90 0.05 -4.78
CA ALA A 151 41.61 -0.06 -5.42
C ALA A 151 40.80 -1.25 -4.88
N LEU A 152 41.43 -2.38 -4.64
CA LEU A 152 40.78 -3.58 -4.07
C LEU A 152 40.33 -3.37 -2.62
N GLN A 153 41.08 -2.58 -1.84
CA GLN A 153 40.77 -2.31 -0.44
C GLN A 153 39.58 -1.36 -0.24
N LYS A 154 39.04 -0.72 -1.30
CA LYS A 154 37.89 0.17 -1.22
C LYS A 154 36.63 -0.55 -0.79
N VAL A 155 36.52 -1.84 -1.06
CA VAL A 155 35.35 -2.64 -0.66
C VAL A 155 35.73 -3.45 0.58
N PRO A 156 34.98 -3.31 1.68
CA PRO A 156 35.25 -4.10 2.89
C PRO A 156 35.15 -5.60 2.62
N LEU A 157 35.94 -6.37 3.31
CA LEU A 157 36.00 -7.82 3.17
C LEU A 157 34.65 -8.48 3.51
N ALA A 158 33.97 -8.00 4.55
CA ALA A 158 32.65 -8.46 4.95
C ALA A 158 31.63 -8.33 3.82
N SER A 159 31.64 -7.21 3.08
CA SER A 159 30.76 -6.99 1.95
C SER A 159 30.98 -7.98 0.82
N LEU A 160 32.23 -8.39 0.64
CA LEU A 160 32.59 -9.39 -0.39
C LEU A 160 32.12 -10.78 -0.03
N VAL A 161 32.34 -11.19 1.20
CA VAL A 161 31.85 -12.47 1.72
C VAL A 161 30.34 -12.51 1.61
N TYR A 162 29.68 -11.42 2.01
CA TYR A 162 28.21 -11.34 1.98
C TYR A 162 27.66 -11.41 0.55
N ARG A 163 28.28 -10.68 -0.38
CA ARG A 163 27.89 -10.75 -1.80
C ARG A 163 27.99 -12.16 -2.35
N SER A 164 29.09 -12.84 -2.05
CA SER A 164 29.31 -14.23 -2.47
C SER A 164 28.30 -15.18 -1.84
N LEU A 165 27.99 -14.98 -0.56
CA LEU A 165 26.95 -15.76 0.13
C LEU A 165 25.57 -15.56 -0.53
N ARG A 166 25.22 -14.34 -0.82
CA ARG A 166 23.94 -14.04 -1.49
C ARG A 166 23.85 -14.71 -2.85
N GLU A 167 24.90 -14.64 -3.63
CA GLU A 167 24.95 -15.22 -4.96
C GLU A 167 24.80 -16.74 -4.92
N GLN A 168 25.57 -17.39 -4.04
CA GLN A 168 25.51 -18.84 -3.88
C GLN A 168 24.19 -19.31 -3.26
N SER A 169 23.57 -18.49 -2.45
CA SER A 169 22.30 -18.82 -1.79
C SER A 169 21.09 -18.82 -2.73
N ARG A 170 21.23 -18.34 -3.97
CA ARG A 170 20.15 -18.37 -4.97
C ARG A 170 19.66 -19.79 -5.27
N ALA A 171 20.48 -20.78 -5.03
CA ALA A 171 20.11 -22.18 -5.20
C ALA A 171 19.24 -22.72 -4.06
N LEU A 172 19.12 -22.00 -2.94
CA LEU A 172 18.29 -22.43 -1.82
C LEU A 172 16.80 -22.31 -2.16
N PRO A 173 15.96 -23.23 -1.66
CA PRO A 173 14.53 -23.12 -1.82
C PRO A 173 14.02 -21.78 -1.27
N GLN A 174 13.17 -21.12 -2.04
CA GLN A 174 12.54 -19.89 -1.59
C GLN A 174 11.46 -20.19 -0.55
N TYR A 175 11.31 -19.30 0.42
CA TYR A 175 10.29 -19.41 1.44
C TYR A 175 9.07 -18.61 1.02
N ARG A 176 7.89 -19.24 1.05
CA ARG A 176 6.61 -18.58 0.79
C ARG A 176 5.75 -18.67 2.03
N LEU A 177 5.39 -17.52 2.56
CA LEU A 177 4.61 -17.42 3.79
C LEU A 177 3.23 -18.09 3.65
N ASP A 178 2.58 -17.94 2.49
CA ASP A 178 1.25 -18.51 2.23
C ASP A 178 1.20 -20.03 2.32
N GLN A 179 2.32 -20.72 2.15
CA GLN A 179 2.40 -22.18 2.26
C GLN A 179 2.41 -22.68 3.71
N HIS A 180 2.55 -21.78 4.67
CA HIS A 180 2.70 -22.12 6.10
C HIS A 180 1.53 -21.64 6.96
N LEU A 181 0.49 -21.06 6.36
CA LEU A 181 -0.62 -20.46 7.10
C LEU A 181 -1.77 -21.41 7.43
N GLY A 182 -1.67 -22.66 6.99
CA GLY A 182 -2.70 -23.67 7.20
C GLY A 182 -3.84 -23.59 6.19
N PRO A 183 -4.91 -24.40 6.37
CA PRO A 183 -5.97 -24.55 5.37
C PRO A 183 -6.80 -23.28 5.16
N GLN A 184 -6.85 -22.38 6.14
CA GLN A 184 -7.62 -21.13 6.07
C GLN A 184 -6.75 -19.91 5.79
N GLY A 185 -5.53 -20.11 5.33
CA GLY A 185 -4.58 -19.04 5.02
C GLY A 185 -5.06 -18.05 3.95
N ALA A 186 -6.06 -18.42 3.18
CA ALA A 186 -6.65 -17.55 2.15
C ALA A 186 -7.33 -16.30 2.71
N VAL A 187 -7.55 -16.19 4.03
CA VAL A 187 -8.04 -14.95 4.64
C VAL A 187 -7.04 -13.81 4.50
N PHE A 188 -5.76 -14.13 4.32
CA PHE A 188 -4.74 -13.12 4.06
C PHE A 188 -4.51 -12.95 2.56
N SER A 189 -4.41 -11.71 2.14
CA SER A 189 -3.93 -11.33 0.81
C SER A 189 -2.45 -10.91 0.91
N GLY A 190 -1.74 -10.99 -0.23
CA GLY A 190 -0.34 -10.56 -0.28
C GLY A 190 0.65 -11.47 0.44
N SER A 191 0.21 -12.64 0.90
CA SER A 191 1.06 -13.62 1.59
C SER A 191 1.89 -14.50 0.64
N HIS A 192 1.69 -14.36 -0.66
CA HIS A 192 2.42 -15.11 -1.69
C HIS A 192 3.81 -14.55 -1.97
N SER A 193 4.21 -13.47 -1.31
CA SER A 193 5.55 -12.90 -1.42
C SER A 193 6.61 -13.91 -1.05
N VAL A 194 7.69 -13.88 -1.80
CA VAL A 194 8.81 -14.82 -1.64
C VAL A 194 9.88 -14.18 -0.77
N ILE A 195 10.35 -14.92 0.22
CA ILE A 195 11.55 -14.56 0.98
C ILE A 195 12.65 -15.50 0.50
N PRO A 196 13.83 -14.95 0.11
CA PRO A 196 14.97 -15.80 -0.26
C PRO A 196 15.30 -16.79 0.86
N GLY A 197 15.61 -18.04 0.50
CA GLY A 197 15.88 -19.10 1.49
C GLY A 197 17.03 -18.78 2.43
N LEU A 198 17.94 -17.91 2.03
CA LEU A 198 19.02 -17.41 2.90
C LEU A 198 18.49 -16.72 4.16
N TYR A 199 17.36 -16.03 4.05
CA TYR A 199 16.79 -15.22 5.14
C TYR A 199 15.70 -15.97 5.90
N THR A 200 15.99 -17.22 6.23
CA THR A 200 15.18 -18.07 7.11
C THR A 200 16.07 -18.62 8.21
N GLN A 201 15.47 -19.12 9.29
CA GLN A 201 16.23 -19.77 10.34
C GLN A 201 17.02 -20.94 9.80
N GLN A 202 16.41 -21.74 8.92
CA GLN A 202 17.07 -22.85 8.25
C GLN A 202 18.23 -22.36 7.37
N GLY A 203 18.02 -21.28 6.61
CA GLY A 203 19.07 -20.67 5.81
C GLY A 203 20.24 -20.14 6.64
N TYR A 204 19.95 -19.58 7.80
CA TYR A 204 20.98 -19.16 8.75
C TYR A 204 21.80 -20.35 9.25
N GLN A 205 21.14 -21.35 9.79
CA GLN A 205 21.80 -22.51 10.42
C GLN A 205 22.51 -23.40 9.42
N GLN A 206 21.88 -23.71 8.29
CA GLN A 206 22.39 -24.69 7.34
C GLN A 206 23.25 -24.10 6.24
N PHE A 207 23.13 -22.81 5.97
CA PHE A 207 23.88 -22.17 4.88
C PHE A 207 24.78 -21.04 5.34
N PHE A 208 24.21 -20.01 5.99
CA PHE A 208 24.99 -18.80 6.33
C PHE A 208 26.17 -19.10 7.25
N LEU A 209 25.95 -19.81 8.33
CA LEU A 209 27.00 -20.13 9.30
C LEU A 209 28.09 -20.98 8.67
N ALA A 210 27.69 -22.01 7.98
CA ALA A 210 28.62 -22.99 7.42
C ALA A 210 29.36 -22.46 6.20
N ARG A 211 28.63 -21.85 5.26
CA ARG A 211 29.22 -21.35 4.03
C ARG A 211 30.00 -20.05 4.25
N GLY A 212 29.58 -19.25 5.22
CA GLY A 212 30.32 -18.05 5.64
C GLY A 212 31.72 -18.38 6.12
N ALA A 213 31.86 -19.39 6.95
CA ALA A 213 33.16 -19.85 7.43
C ALA A 213 34.06 -20.33 6.27
N SER A 214 33.50 -21.09 5.32
CA SER A 214 34.23 -21.54 4.13
C SER A 214 34.68 -20.39 3.25
N LEU A 215 33.85 -19.40 3.03
CA LEU A 215 34.16 -18.22 2.21
C LEU A 215 35.21 -17.33 2.85
N VAL A 216 35.18 -17.16 4.17
CA VAL A 216 36.23 -16.46 4.90
C VAL A 216 37.57 -17.15 4.67
N HIS A 217 37.59 -18.48 4.77
CA HIS A 217 38.82 -19.25 4.51
C HIS A 217 39.31 -19.09 3.07
N GLU A 218 38.40 -19.17 2.07
CA GLU A 218 38.78 -18.97 0.67
C GLU A 218 39.36 -17.58 0.41
N LEU A 219 38.78 -16.53 1.02
CA LEU A 219 39.29 -15.18 0.88
C LEU A 219 40.61 -14.97 1.60
N LEU A 220 40.88 -15.67 2.71
CA LEU A 220 42.18 -15.62 3.40
C LEU A 220 43.29 -16.24 2.56
N ARG A 221 42.97 -17.17 1.66
CA ARG A 221 43.98 -17.71 0.72
C ARG A 221 44.51 -16.66 -0.23
N ASP A 222 43.73 -15.64 -0.55
CA ASP A 222 44.11 -14.57 -1.45
C ASP A 222 44.79 -13.38 -0.73
N ASN A 223 44.97 -13.44 0.58
CA ASN A 223 45.60 -12.35 1.34
C ASN A 223 47.02 -12.03 0.88
N TRP A 224 47.76 -13.03 0.35
CA TRP A 224 49.08 -12.78 -0.22
C TRP A 224 49.02 -11.80 -1.42
N VAL A 225 47.92 -11.82 -2.18
CA VAL A 225 47.69 -10.87 -3.29
C VAL A 225 47.60 -9.45 -2.75
N MET A 226 47.04 -9.27 -1.57
CA MET A 226 46.96 -7.97 -0.89
C MET A 226 48.23 -7.56 -0.14
N GLY A 227 49.23 -8.42 -0.09
CA GLY A 227 50.46 -8.17 0.65
C GLY A 227 50.33 -8.40 2.15
N GLU A 228 49.25 -9.02 2.59
CA GLU A 228 48.98 -9.27 4.01
C GLU A 228 49.27 -10.73 4.37
N SER A 229 49.36 -11.03 5.67
CA SER A 229 49.48 -12.40 6.14
C SER A 229 48.21 -13.20 5.87
N SER A 230 48.35 -14.50 5.64
CA SER A 230 47.24 -15.40 5.35
C SER A 230 46.33 -15.68 6.55
N SER A 231 46.60 -15.09 7.71
CA SER A 231 45.80 -15.26 8.92
C SER A 231 45.36 -13.91 9.48
N LEU A 232 44.09 -13.81 9.86
CA LEU A 232 43.60 -12.67 10.62
C LEU A 232 43.87 -12.91 12.10
N ASN A 233 44.21 -11.81 12.84
CA ASN A 233 44.26 -11.92 14.30
C ASN A 233 42.82 -12.08 14.87
N PRO A 234 42.65 -12.53 16.13
CA PRO A 234 41.32 -12.73 16.72
C PRO A 234 40.44 -11.52 16.69
N ILE A 235 40.98 -10.31 16.85
CA ILE A 235 40.23 -9.06 16.83
C ILE A 235 39.70 -8.76 15.42
N GLN A 236 40.54 -8.93 14.40
CA GLN A 236 40.14 -8.72 13.00
C GLN A 236 39.11 -9.70 12.56
N LEU A 237 39.18 -10.97 12.96
CA LEU A 237 38.20 -12.01 12.62
C LEU A 237 36.88 -11.72 13.31
N ARG A 238 36.91 -11.28 14.55
CA ARG A 238 35.73 -10.85 15.31
C ARG A 238 35.01 -9.69 14.62
N ASP A 239 35.77 -8.66 14.22
CA ASP A 239 35.18 -7.49 13.53
C ASP A 239 34.61 -7.88 12.19
N LEU A 240 35.24 -8.78 11.43
CA LEU A 240 34.74 -9.29 10.17
C LEU A 240 33.40 -10.03 10.35
N MET A 241 33.34 -10.91 11.33
CA MET A 241 32.10 -11.66 11.62
C MET A 241 30.98 -10.74 12.09
N GLY A 242 31.31 -9.74 12.91
CA GLY A 242 30.33 -8.73 13.34
C GLY A 242 29.78 -7.92 12.19
N GLU A 243 30.63 -7.47 11.28
CA GLU A 243 30.21 -6.73 10.08
C GLU A 243 29.38 -7.60 9.15
N LEU A 244 29.77 -8.86 8.96
CA LEU A 244 29.06 -9.82 8.13
C LEU A 244 27.64 -10.10 8.67
N GLU A 245 27.52 -10.29 9.97
CA GLU A 245 26.23 -10.49 10.62
C GLU A 245 25.35 -9.23 10.54
N GLN A 246 25.94 -8.05 10.66
CA GLN A 246 25.17 -6.81 10.50
C GLN A 246 24.57 -6.67 9.11
N LEU A 247 25.35 -6.96 8.07
CA LEU A 247 24.87 -6.94 6.69
C LEU A 247 23.75 -7.97 6.48
N TYR A 248 23.96 -9.17 6.97
CA TYR A 248 23.01 -10.28 6.84
C TYR A 248 21.69 -10.00 7.55
N PHE A 249 21.75 -9.62 8.84
CA PHE A 249 20.53 -9.42 9.63
C PHE A 249 19.79 -8.13 9.27
N ARG A 250 20.50 -7.13 8.72
CA ARG A 250 19.83 -5.96 8.15
C ARG A 250 18.95 -6.36 6.97
N ASP A 251 19.48 -7.10 6.01
CA ASP A 251 18.73 -7.57 4.85
C ASP A 251 17.67 -8.59 5.25
N TYR A 252 17.98 -9.44 6.22
CA TYR A 252 17.04 -10.39 6.81
C TYR A 252 15.81 -9.68 7.36
N ALA A 253 16.01 -8.67 8.19
CA ALA A 253 14.94 -7.87 8.76
C ALA A 253 14.12 -7.16 7.67
N ASP A 254 14.79 -6.60 6.67
CA ASP A 254 14.13 -5.90 5.58
C ASP A 254 13.24 -6.83 4.76
N HIS A 255 13.70 -8.03 4.45
CA HIS A 255 12.88 -9.01 3.72
C HIS A 255 11.65 -9.43 4.50
N TRP A 256 11.79 -9.70 5.79
CA TRP A 256 10.65 -10.07 6.63
C TRP A 256 9.68 -8.91 6.84
N ASN A 257 10.18 -7.70 7.03
CA ASN A 257 9.32 -6.52 7.14
C ASN A 257 8.56 -6.24 5.84
N GLN A 258 9.21 -6.35 4.70
CA GLN A 258 8.57 -6.14 3.41
C GLN A 258 7.52 -7.20 3.14
N ALA A 259 7.81 -8.46 3.47
CA ALA A 259 6.84 -9.54 3.31
C ALA A 259 5.61 -9.33 4.20
N LEU A 260 5.81 -8.95 5.46
CA LEU A 260 4.71 -8.66 6.38
C LEU A 260 3.93 -7.41 5.98
N ALA A 261 4.61 -6.40 5.46
CA ALA A 261 3.95 -5.17 5.01
C ALA A 261 2.99 -5.40 3.85
N LYS A 262 3.23 -6.43 3.04
CA LYS A 262 2.35 -6.80 1.93
C LYS A 262 1.15 -7.64 2.35
N VAL A 263 1.19 -8.20 3.55
CA VAL A 263 0.10 -9.03 4.06
C VAL A 263 -1.01 -8.15 4.58
N ALA A 264 -2.22 -8.45 4.17
CA ALA A 264 -3.43 -7.81 4.66
C ALA A 264 -4.55 -8.84 4.72
N LEU A 265 -5.61 -8.55 5.43
CA LEU A 265 -6.81 -9.36 5.36
C LEU A 265 -7.50 -9.12 4.01
N GLN A 266 -8.13 -10.16 3.47
CA GLN A 266 -8.89 -10.03 2.24
C GLN A 266 -10.00 -8.98 2.40
N PRO A 267 -10.26 -8.16 1.38
CA PRO A 267 -11.36 -7.21 1.43
C PRO A 267 -12.68 -7.96 1.54
N LEU A 268 -13.61 -7.38 2.29
CA LEU A 268 -14.92 -7.97 2.55
C LEU A 268 -15.96 -7.43 1.57
N GLY A 269 -16.72 -8.33 0.95
CA GLY A 269 -17.85 -7.97 0.08
C GLY A 269 -19.19 -8.09 0.76
N SER A 270 -19.29 -8.78 1.90
CA SER A 270 -20.54 -9.01 2.62
C SER A 270 -20.28 -9.32 4.09
N LEU A 271 -21.34 -9.24 4.91
CA LEU A 271 -21.25 -9.63 6.32
C LEU A 271 -20.99 -11.13 6.50
N VAL A 272 -21.45 -11.95 5.58
CA VAL A 272 -21.13 -13.40 5.57
C VAL A 272 -19.63 -13.60 5.46
N GLU A 273 -19.00 -12.91 4.53
CA GLU A 273 -17.53 -12.96 4.38
C GLU A 273 -16.83 -12.44 5.63
N GLY A 274 -17.36 -11.39 6.25
CA GLY A 274 -16.83 -10.87 7.52
C GLY A 274 -16.91 -11.88 8.64
N ALA A 275 -18.04 -12.56 8.78
CA ALA A 275 -18.21 -13.63 9.76
C ALA A 275 -17.23 -14.79 9.51
N ASP A 276 -17.10 -15.20 8.26
CA ASP A 276 -16.18 -16.27 7.86
C ASP A 276 -14.73 -15.90 8.16
N GLN A 277 -14.34 -14.67 7.86
CA GLN A 277 -12.99 -14.18 8.12
C GLN A 277 -12.68 -14.15 9.62
N ALA A 278 -13.58 -13.57 10.42
CA ALA A 278 -13.41 -13.55 11.87
C ALA A 278 -13.37 -14.96 12.46
N GLY A 279 -14.22 -15.86 11.95
CA GLY A 279 -14.23 -17.26 12.37
C GLY A 279 -12.95 -18.00 12.02
N ALA A 280 -12.39 -17.76 10.84
CA ALA A 280 -11.12 -18.34 10.43
C ALA A 280 -9.97 -17.88 11.33
N LEU A 281 -9.96 -16.62 11.73
CA LEU A 281 -8.91 -16.07 12.60
C LEU A 281 -8.91 -16.66 14.02
N VAL A 282 -10.03 -17.21 14.47
CA VAL A 282 -10.15 -17.82 15.80
C VAL A 282 -10.27 -19.34 15.75
N ALA A 283 -10.21 -19.94 14.58
CA ALA A 283 -10.28 -21.39 14.42
C ALA A 283 -9.09 -22.09 15.10
N ALA A 284 -9.22 -23.39 15.32
CA ALA A 284 -8.17 -24.19 15.96
C ALA A 284 -6.82 -24.09 15.25
N ASN A 285 -6.84 -24.02 13.91
CA ASN A 285 -5.65 -23.81 13.08
C ASN A 285 -5.63 -22.37 12.54
N SER A 286 -5.77 -21.40 13.44
CA SER A 286 -5.84 -19.98 13.08
C SER A 286 -4.69 -19.58 12.15
N PRO A 287 -4.98 -19.05 10.96
CA PRO A 287 -3.93 -18.54 10.08
C PRO A 287 -3.16 -17.37 10.70
N LEU A 288 -3.78 -16.60 11.59
CA LEU A 288 -3.09 -15.57 12.35
C LEU A 288 -2.04 -16.15 13.27
N LEU A 289 -2.39 -17.20 14.03
CA LEU A 289 -1.43 -17.89 14.90
C LEU A 289 -0.33 -18.55 14.08
N GLN A 290 -0.67 -19.19 12.96
CA GLN A 290 0.32 -19.80 12.07
C GLN A 290 1.29 -18.77 11.52
N LEU A 291 0.79 -17.60 11.11
CA LEU A 291 1.63 -16.50 10.63
C LEU A 291 2.59 -16.02 11.72
N LEU A 292 2.08 -15.82 12.94
CA LEU A 292 2.89 -15.40 14.07
C LEU A 292 3.94 -16.45 14.44
N ILE A 293 3.59 -17.73 14.37
CA ILE A 293 4.53 -18.85 14.59
C ILE A 293 5.66 -18.78 13.57
N GLN A 294 5.34 -18.60 12.29
CA GLN A 294 6.35 -18.53 11.23
C GLN A 294 7.27 -17.31 11.41
N VAL A 295 6.72 -16.18 11.78
CA VAL A 295 7.51 -14.99 12.08
C VAL A 295 8.44 -15.27 13.27
N ARG A 296 7.92 -15.83 14.35
CA ARG A 296 8.72 -16.12 15.54
C ARG A 296 9.85 -17.12 15.24
N GLU A 297 9.54 -18.21 14.57
CA GLU A 297 10.52 -19.25 14.23
C GLU A 297 11.65 -18.71 13.36
N ASN A 298 11.36 -17.74 12.49
CA ASN A 298 12.34 -17.20 11.56
C ASN A 298 13.01 -15.90 12.03
N THR A 299 12.49 -15.25 13.06
CA THR A 299 13.05 -13.98 13.54
C THR A 299 13.54 -14.01 14.98
N ARG A 300 13.38 -15.12 15.66
CA ARG A 300 13.92 -15.36 17.00
C ARG A 300 15.05 -16.37 16.92
N PHE A 301 16.25 -15.91 17.18
CA PHE A 301 17.44 -16.74 17.16
C PHE A 301 17.83 -17.15 18.58
N PRO A 302 18.45 -18.36 18.72
CA PRO A 302 18.88 -18.87 20.01
C PRO A 302 19.84 -17.93 20.71
N THR A 303 19.94 -18.05 22.05
CA THR A 303 20.91 -17.33 22.85
C THR A 303 22.35 -17.71 22.50
N LEU A 304 23.33 -16.92 22.93
CA LEU A 304 24.74 -17.13 22.64
C LEU A 304 25.22 -18.59 22.80
N GLY A 305 24.76 -19.29 23.84
CA GLY A 305 25.17 -20.67 24.08
C GLY A 305 24.62 -21.66 23.07
N GLU A 306 23.37 -21.49 22.64
CA GLU A 306 22.70 -22.34 21.67
C GLU A 306 23.22 -22.08 20.24
N SER A 307 23.43 -20.83 19.87
CA SER A 307 24.02 -20.43 18.59
C SER A 307 25.39 -21.04 18.36
N THR A 308 26.20 -21.10 19.40
CA THR A 308 27.55 -21.66 19.34
C THR A 308 27.57 -23.13 18.99
N ALA A 309 26.69 -23.90 19.61
CA ALA A 309 26.58 -25.34 19.34
C ALA A 309 26.20 -25.61 17.89
N GLU A 310 25.20 -24.88 17.39
CA GLU A 310 24.72 -25.01 16.00
C GLU A 310 25.79 -24.58 14.99
N LEU A 311 26.48 -23.49 15.25
CA LEU A 311 27.57 -23.00 14.41
C LEU A 311 28.69 -24.05 14.31
N THR A 312 29.10 -24.64 15.42
CA THR A 312 30.13 -25.66 15.49
C THR A 312 29.72 -26.91 14.71
N GLU A 313 28.50 -27.35 14.91
CA GLU A 313 27.97 -28.56 14.21
C GLU A 313 27.89 -28.34 12.71
N SER A 314 27.27 -27.25 12.26
CA SER A 314 27.13 -26.93 10.84
C SER A 314 28.47 -26.71 10.15
N ALA A 315 29.41 -26.04 10.80
CA ALA A 315 30.76 -25.84 10.28
C ALA A 315 31.54 -27.15 10.25
N GLY A 316 31.35 -28.00 11.25
CA GLY A 316 31.95 -29.34 11.29
C GLY A 316 31.44 -30.21 10.16
N ASP A 317 30.16 -30.21 9.89
CA ASP A 317 29.53 -31.01 8.80
C ASP A 317 30.09 -30.61 7.43
N ILE A 318 30.26 -29.35 7.16
CA ILE A 318 30.82 -28.85 5.89
C ILE A 318 32.32 -29.17 5.81
N ALA A 319 33.03 -29.02 6.92
CA ALA A 319 34.46 -29.33 6.97
C ALA A 319 34.70 -30.83 6.68
N ASP A 320 33.85 -31.71 7.20
CA ASP A 320 33.93 -33.15 6.95
C ASP A 320 33.61 -33.49 5.49
N MET A 321 32.73 -32.75 4.83
CA MET A 321 32.41 -32.92 3.41
C MET A 321 33.49 -32.40 2.45
N ALA A 322 34.36 -31.51 2.90
CA ALA A 322 35.36 -30.83 2.05
C ALA A 322 36.67 -31.63 1.87
N GLY A 323 36.86 -32.76 2.50
CA GLY A 323 38.06 -33.61 2.36
C GLY A 323 39.34 -32.98 2.91
N PRO A 324 40.47 -32.97 2.14
CA PRO A 324 41.74 -32.45 2.63
C PRO A 324 41.74 -31.00 3.04
N LEU A 325 40.82 -30.20 2.47
CA LEU A 325 40.60 -28.81 2.84
C LEU A 325 39.73 -28.68 4.08
N GLY A 326 39.04 -29.73 4.45
CA GLY A 326 38.11 -29.77 5.56
C GLY A 326 38.74 -29.44 6.91
N GLY A 327 40.02 -29.86 7.11
CA GLY A 327 40.73 -29.57 8.34
C GLY A 327 40.98 -28.11 8.57
N ILE A 328 41.30 -27.36 7.50
CA ILE A 328 41.53 -25.90 7.57
C ILE A 328 40.22 -25.18 7.74
N ALA A 329 39.17 -25.57 6.99
CA ALA A 329 37.83 -24.98 7.11
C ALA A 329 37.27 -25.22 8.52
N LYS A 330 37.49 -26.39 9.08
CA LYS A 330 37.12 -26.75 10.45
C LYS A 330 37.83 -25.87 11.48
N THR A 331 39.12 -25.63 11.28
CA THR A 331 39.90 -24.75 12.17
C THR A 331 39.42 -23.32 12.12
N VAL A 332 39.13 -22.80 10.92
CA VAL A 332 38.57 -21.45 10.74
C VAL A 332 37.21 -21.39 11.38
N ALA A 333 36.35 -22.38 11.15
CA ALA A 333 35.01 -22.46 11.71
C ALA A 333 35.05 -22.53 13.24
N GLN A 334 35.95 -23.30 13.82
CA GLN A 334 36.12 -23.41 15.28
C GLN A 334 36.60 -22.08 15.87
N LYS A 335 37.55 -21.43 15.23
CA LYS A 335 38.02 -20.10 15.66
C LYS A 335 36.90 -19.07 15.55
N THR A 336 36.16 -19.09 14.47
CA THR A 336 35.00 -18.21 14.26
C THR A 336 33.93 -18.44 15.34
N THR A 337 33.65 -19.70 15.66
CA THR A 337 32.71 -20.07 16.71
C THR A 337 33.18 -19.59 18.08
N ALA A 338 34.45 -19.82 18.40
CA ALA A 338 35.01 -19.39 19.67
C ALA A 338 34.99 -17.86 19.82
N LEU A 339 35.20 -17.13 18.73
CA LEU A 339 35.14 -15.67 18.72
C LEU A 339 33.67 -15.16 18.78
N ALA A 340 32.75 -15.83 18.10
CA ALA A 340 31.34 -15.49 18.13
C ALA A 340 30.78 -15.53 19.56
N ASN A 341 31.29 -16.42 20.41
CA ASN A 341 30.95 -16.48 21.83
C ASN A 341 31.32 -15.20 22.60
N LYS A 342 32.33 -14.47 22.16
CA LYS A 342 32.83 -13.26 22.81
C LYS A 342 32.23 -11.99 22.22
N ILE A 343 31.51 -12.10 21.09
CA ILE A 343 30.88 -10.95 20.42
C ILE A 343 29.49 -10.75 21.03
N PRO A 344 29.12 -9.52 21.46
CA PRO A 344 27.73 -9.21 21.76
C PRO A 344 26.87 -9.51 20.55
N ASP A 345 25.75 -10.22 20.70
CA ASP A 345 24.80 -10.51 19.62
C ASP A 345 24.03 -9.25 19.18
N THR A 346 24.77 -8.21 18.78
CA THR A 346 24.19 -6.90 18.48
C THR A 346 23.22 -6.96 17.31
N ALA A 347 23.61 -7.63 16.24
CA ALA A 347 22.78 -7.75 15.04
C ALA A 347 21.56 -8.64 15.28
N LYS A 348 21.75 -9.77 15.97
CA LYS A 348 20.66 -10.66 16.37
C LYS A 348 19.70 -9.96 17.34
N SER A 349 20.24 -9.18 18.28
CA SER A 349 19.44 -8.42 19.23
C SER A 349 18.62 -7.33 18.57
N GLN A 350 19.15 -6.69 17.53
CA GLN A 350 18.39 -5.71 16.76
C GLN A 350 17.24 -6.36 15.98
N LEU A 351 17.50 -7.51 15.37
CA LEU A 351 16.46 -8.28 14.72
C LEU A 351 15.38 -8.71 15.72
N LEU A 352 15.80 -9.26 16.86
CA LEU A 352 14.89 -9.70 17.92
C LEU A 352 14.02 -8.54 18.42
N ARG A 353 14.63 -7.39 18.71
CA ARG A 353 13.88 -6.20 19.17
C ARG A 353 12.84 -5.74 18.18
N ARG A 354 13.13 -5.85 16.89
CA ARG A 354 12.21 -5.41 15.82
C ARG A 354 10.95 -6.30 15.74
N PHE A 355 11.09 -7.60 15.99
CA PHE A 355 10.00 -8.56 15.89
C PHE A 355 9.49 -9.08 17.24
N GLU A 356 10.15 -8.75 18.33
CA GLU A 356 9.76 -9.17 19.66
C GLU A 356 8.31 -8.81 20.03
N PRO A 357 7.78 -7.64 19.68
CA PRO A 357 6.37 -7.35 19.94
C PRO A 357 5.42 -8.37 19.34
N LEU A 358 5.75 -8.92 18.16
CA LEU A 358 4.98 -10.00 17.55
C LEU A 358 5.21 -11.34 18.25
N HIS A 359 6.44 -11.62 18.70
CA HIS A 359 6.76 -12.85 19.43
C HIS A 359 5.97 -12.93 20.75
N ARG A 360 5.76 -11.80 21.43
CA ARG A 360 5.02 -11.75 22.69
C ARG A 360 3.55 -12.12 22.56
N LEU A 361 3.01 -12.12 21.34
CA LEU A 361 1.62 -12.50 21.11
C LEU A 361 1.40 -14.02 21.23
N LEU A 362 2.45 -14.80 21.23
CA LEU A 362 2.41 -16.24 21.37
C LEU A 362 2.99 -16.69 22.72
N ASP A 363 2.40 -17.74 23.30
CA ASP A 363 2.99 -18.43 24.44
C ASP A 363 4.02 -19.49 23.95
N GLU A 364 4.63 -20.21 24.91
CA GLU A 364 5.65 -21.21 24.59
C GLU A 364 5.08 -22.44 23.87
N ASN A 365 3.78 -22.67 23.95
CA ASN A 365 3.08 -23.79 23.32
C ASN A 365 2.45 -23.43 21.96
N ASN A 366 2.86 -22.32 21.36
CA ASN A 366 2.34 -21.82 20.08
C ASN A 366 0.86 -21.41 20.13
N GLY A 367 0.31 -21.22 21.32
CA GLY A 367 -1.01 -20.64 21.52
C GLY A 367 -0.94 -19.13 21.73
N ALA A 368 -2.10 -18.51 21.87
CA ALA A 368 -2.18 -17.09 22.17
C ALA A 368 -1.68 -16.79 23.58
N SER A 369 -0.79 -15.80 23.70
CA SER A 369 -0.35 -15.28 25.00
C SER A 369 -1.46 -14.44 25.65
N SER A 370 -1.22 -14.03 26.90
CA SER A 370 -2.13 -13.12 27.62
C SER A 370 -2.32 -11.76 26.91
N GLU A 371 -1.40 -11.37 26.04
CA GLU A 371 -1.52 -10.14 25.24
C GLU A 371 -2.45 -10.32 24.03
N LEU A 372 -2.53 -11.51 23.46
CA LEU A 372 -3.35 -11.81 22.29
C LEU A 372 -4.70 -12.44 22.64
N ALA A 373 -4.80 -13.17 23.74
CA ALA A 373 -6.01 -13.88 24.11
C ALA A 373 -7.27 -12.98 24.18
N PRO A 374 -7.23 -11.77 24.73
CA PRO A 374 -8.39 -10.88 24.70
C PRO A 374 -8.86 -10.52 23.29
N THR A 375 -7.93 -10.41 22.37
CA THR A 375 -8.23 -10.13 20.96
C THR A 375 -8.94 -11.30 20.30
N LEU A 376 -8.49 -12.53 20.54
CA LEU A 376 -9.15 -13.72 20.01
C LEU A 376 -10.56 -13.88 20.59
N ALA A 377 -10.74 -13.56 21.86
CA ALA A 377 -12.07 -13.53 22.49
C ALA A 377 -12.98 -12.50 21.83
N ALA A 378 -12.47 -11.29 21.58
CA ALA A 378 -13.21 -10.24 20.88
C ALA A 378 -13.56 -10.64 19.45
N LEU A 379 -12.65 -11.30 18.73
CA LEU A 379 -12.90 -11.80 17.38
C LEU A 379 -13.94 -12.93 17.38
N THR A 380 -13.96 -13.77 18.40
CA THR A 380 -15.00 -14.81 18.56
C THR A 380 -16.36 -14.17 18.71
N ASP A 381 -16.48 -13.15 19.54
CA ASP A 381 -17.72 -12.39 19.71
C ASP A 381 -18.12 -11.69 18.41
N LEU A 382 -17.18 -11.12 17.68
CA LEU A 382 -17.42 -10.50 16.39
C LEU A 382 -17.93 -11.53 15.36
N HIS A 383 -17.29 -12.69 15.31
CA HIS A 383 -17.72 -13.79 14.45
C HIS A 383 -19.19 -14.16 14.71
N GLN A 384 -19.54 -14.35 15.98
CA GLN A 384 -20.92 -14.68 16.37
C GLN A 384 -21.88 -13.57 15.99
N GLN A 385 -21.51 -12.33 16.23
CA GLN A 385 -22.37 -11.17 15.94
C GLN A 385 -22.58 -10.99 14.46
N LEU A 386 -21.52 -11.04 13.66
CA LEU A 386 -21.64 -10.93 12.20
C LEU A 386 -22.43 -12.10 11.59
N ALA A 387 -22.23 -13.31 12.12
CA ALA A 387 -22.99 -14.47 11.69
C ALA A 387 -24.50 -14.29 11.99
N SER A 388 -24.84 -13.78 13.17
CA SER A 388 -26.25 -13.54 13.52
C SER A 388 -26.89 -12.45 12.67
N LEU A 389 -26.13 -11.40 12.30
CA LEU A 389 -26.61 -10.32 11.43
C LEU A 389 -26.78 -10.75 9.98
N SER A 390 -26.05 -11.77 9.54
CA SER A 390 -26.08 -12.24 8.16
C SER A 390 -27.07 -13.37 7.90
N GLN A 391 -27.68 -13.91 8.96
CA GLN A 391 -28.58 -15.06 8.88
C GLN A 391 -30.04 -14.63 8.99
N GLY A 392 -30.90 -15.35 8.27
CA GLY A 392 -32.36 -15.20 8.36
C GLY A 392 -32.94 -14.21 7.35
N SER A 393 -34.29 -14.23 7.28
CA SER A 393 -35.08 -13.42 6.32
C SER A 393 -35.15 -11.94 6.72
N GLN A 394 -34.78 -11.59 7.96
CA GLN A 394 -34.82 -10.22 8.48
C GLN A 394 -33.41 -9.70 8.82
N SER A 395 -32.42 -10.16 8.08
CA SER A 395 -31.03 -9.74 8.33
C SER A 395 -30.84 -8.23 8.15
N ASP A 396 -31.49 -7.62 7.16
CA ASP A 396 -31.43 -6.17 6.91
C ASP A 396 -31.99 -5.36 8.08
N HIS A 397 -33.10 -5.80 8.66
CA HIS A 397 -33.69 -5.17 9.83
C HIS A 397 -32.79 -5.30 11.07
N ALA A 398 -32.22 -6.48 11.29
CA ALA A 398 -31.30 -6.71 12.40
C ALA A 398 -30.06 -5.83 12.27
N THR A 399 -29.55 -5.68 11.04
CA THR A 399 -28.41 -4.82 10.76
C THR A 399 -28.73 -3.35 10.99
N PHE A 400 -29.93 -2.91 10.60
CA PHE A 400 -30.41 -1.57 10.91
C PHE A 400 -30.46 -1.30 12.42
N GLU A 401 -31.03 -2.22 13.18
CA GLU A 401 -31.09 -2.09 14.65
C GLU A 401 -29.69 -2.07 15.29
N PHE A 402 -28.80 -2.88 14.77
CA PHE A 402 -27.40 -2.90 15.22
C PHE A 402 -26.71 -1.56 14.96
N ALA A 403 -26.85 -1.04 13.72
CA ALA A 403 -26.26 0.25 13.34
C ALA A 403 -26.82 1.39 14.20
N LYS A 404 -28.13 1.41 14.40
CA LYS A 404 -28.82 2.38 15.23
C LYS A 404 -28.27 2.37 16.68
N ALA A 405 -28.15 1.19 17.26
CA ALA A 405 -27.65 1.04 18.62
C ALA A 405 -26.21 1.54 18.74
N ARG A 406 -25.36 1.21 17.78
CA ARG A 406 -23.94 1.62 17.80
C ARG A 406 -23.79 3.13 17.65
N ILE A 407 -24.54 3.73 16.74
CA ILE A 407 -24.52 5.19 16.55
C ILE A 407 -25.00 5.91 17.81
N ASN A 408 -25.95 5.32 18.55
CA ASN A 408 -26.43 5.86 19.82
C ASN A 408 -25.50 5.56 21.00
N GLY A 409 -24.32 5.03 20.75
CA GLY A 409 -23.29 4.85 21.77
C GLY A 409 -23.26 3.49 22.44
N LYS A 410 -24.07 2.52 22.01
CA LYS A 410 -24.01 1.17 22.56
C LYS A 410 -22.73 0.47 22.10
N ARG A 411 -22.01 -0.08 23.05
CA ARG A 411 -20.79 -0.83 22.79
C ARG A 411 -21.12 -2.15 22.08
N SER A 412 -20.34 -2.51 21.07
CA SER A 412 -20.52 -3.72 20.28
C SER A 412 -19.26 -4.55 20.21
N ALA A 413 -19.32 -5.72 19.58
CA ALA A 413 -18.17 -6.55 19.32
C ALA A 413 -17.14 -5.82 18.41
N LEU A 414 -17.60 -4.92 17.54
CA LEU A 414 -16.69 -4.09 16.72
C LEU A 414 -15.82 -3.20 17.61
N ASP A 415 -16.40 -2.58 18.62
CA ASP A 415 -15.67 -1.74 19.58
C ASP A 415 -14.67 -2.55 20.40
N ASN A 416 -15.04 -3.75 20.77
CA ASN A 416 -14.17 -4.64 21.54
C ASN A 416 -12.95 -5.07 20.70
N VAL A 417 -13.13 -5.36 19.41
CA VAL A 417 -12.03 -5.66 18.49
C VAL A 417 -11.13 -4.44 18.32
N GLN A 418 -11.68 -3.25 18.13
CA GLN A 418 -10.91 -2.01 18.02
C GLN A 418 -10.09 -1.76 19.28
N THR A 419 -10.68 -1.90 20.44
CA THR A 419 -10.00 -1.70 21.73
C THR A 419 -8.87 -2.71 21.92
N ALA A 420 -9.14 -3.98 21.67
CA ALA A 420 -8.13 -5.03 21.80
C ALA A 420 -7.00 -4.83 20.78
N ALA A 421 -7.35 -4.51 19.54
CA ALA A 421 -6.37 -4.27 18.48
C ALA A 421 -5.45 -3.09 18.78
N SER A 422 -5.94 -2.06 19.46
CA SER A 422 -5.14 -0.87 19.77
C SER A 422 -3.92 -1.17 20.66
N ARG A 423 -3.92 -2.30 21.35
CA ARG A 423 -2.83 -2.74 22.21
C ARG A 423 -1.83 -3.64 21.50
N LEU A 424 -2.12 -4.00 20.26
CA LEU A 424 -1.29 -4.93 19.50
C LEU A 424 -0.29 -4.19 18.61
N PRO A 425 0.86 -4.81 18.33
CA PRO A 425 1.83 -4.22 17.42
C PRO A 425 1.36 -4.28 15.97
N PRO A 426 1.86 -3.34 15.13
CA PRO A 426 1.71 -3.51 13.67
C PRO A 426 2.44 -4.78 13.19
N PRO A 427 1.97 -5.46 12.15
CA PRO A 427 0.79 -5.14 11.34
C PRO A 427 -0.53 -5.70 11.87
N VAL A 428 -0.50 -6.48 12.95
CA VAL A 428 -1.71 -7.15 13.51
C VAL A 428 -2.77 -6.13 13.88
N MET A 429 -2.37 -5.05 14.53
CA MET A 429 -3.28 -3.94 14.87
C MET A 429 -4.03 -3.44 13.63
N ASN A 430 -3.32 -3.22 12.54
CA ASN A 430 -3.90 -2.69 11.32
C ASN A 430 -4.86 -3.67 10.66
N TRP A 431 -4.52 -4.97 10.67
CA TRP A 431 -5.39 -6.01 10.12
C TRP A 431 -6.74 -6.04 10.84
N LEU A 432 -6.72 -6.03 12.16
CA LEU A 432 -7.93 -6.15 12.97
C LEU A 432 -8.76 -4.87 12.96
N ARG A 433 -8.10 -3.72 12.95
CA ARG A 433 -8.80 -2.45 12.75
C ARG A 433 -9.48 -2.39 11.39
N THR A 434 -8.81 -2.87 10.35
CA THR A 434 -9.38 -2.93 9.00
C THR A 434 -10.59 -3.88 8.97
N LEU A 435 -10.50 -5.04 9.60
CA LEU A 435 -11.63 -5.97 9.71
C LEU A 435 -12.83 -5.30 10.38
N SER A 436 -12.61 -4.64 11.50
CA SER A 436 -13.66 -3.94 12.21
C SER A 436 -14.24 -2.80 11.38
N ASP A 437 -13.39 -1.99 10.76
CA ASP A 437 -13.83 -0.86 9.94
C ASP A 437 -14.60 -1.31 8.69
N ASN A 438 -14.12 -2.33 8.00
CA ASN A 438 -14.82 -2.89 6.84
C ASN A 438 -16.15 -3.53 7.23
N SER A 439 -16.19 -4.21 8.37
CA SER A 439 -17.41 -4.79 8.90
C SER A 439 -18.44 -3.70 9.23
N TRP A 440 -18.00 -2.63 9.84
CA TRP A 440 -18.87 -1.47 10.12
C TRP A 440 -19.38 -0.83 8.85
N GLN A 441 -18.55 -0.68 7.84
CA GLN A 441 -18.96 -0.16 6.54
C GLN A 441 -20.04 -1.04 5.91
N LEU A 442 -19.90 -2.36 6.00
CA LEU A 442 -20.89 -3.30 5.47
C LEU A 442 -22.18 -3.26 6.28
N VAL A 443 -22.10 -3.12 7.59
CA VAL A 443 -23.28 -2.93 8.45
C VAL A 443 -24.04 -1.67 8.02
N LEU A 444 -23.32 -0.56 7.83
CA LEU A 444 -23.93 0.69 7.37
C LEU A 444 -24.56 0.54 5.97
N GLY A 445 -23.90 -0.21 5.08
CA GLY A 445 -24.44 -0.48 3.75
C GLY A 445 -25.75 -1.28 3.79
N ASP A 446 -25.80 -2.34 4.60
CA ASP A 446 -27.01 -3.16 4.76
C ASP A 446 -28.11 -2.38 5.49
N ALA A 447 -27.74 -1.58 6.49
CA ALA A 447 -28.68 -0.67 7.16
C ALA A 447 -29.26 0.34 6.17
N TYR A 448 -28.44 0.88 5.28
CA TYR A 448 -28.88 1.77 4.22
C TYR A 448 -29.89 1.07 3.29
N HIS A 449 -29.64 -0.17 2.89
CA HIS A 449 -30.57 -0.93 2.06
C HIS A 449 -31.93 -1.08 2.73
N TYR A 450 -31.93 -1.40 4.01
CA TYR A 450 -33.17 -1.48 4.78
C TYR A 450 -33.88 -0.14 4.79
N LEU A 451 -33.17 0.93 5.11
CA LEU A 451 -33.73 2.28 5.15
C LEU A 451 -34.27 2.72 3.79
N ASN A 452 -33.53 2.41 2.72
CA ASN A 452 -33.96 2.79 1.38
C ASN A 452 -35.22 2.07 0.95
N GLN A 453 -35.37 0.79 1.30
CA GLN A 453 -36.62 0.05 1.05
C GLN A 453 -37.81 0.66 1.81
N ARG A 454 -37.60 1.03 3.07
CA ARG A 454 -38.58 1.71 3.88
C ARG A 454 -38.92 3.09 3.34
N TYR A 455 -37.91 3.82 2.93
CA TYR A 455 -38.08 5.12 2.28
C TYR A 455 -38.96 5.02 1.03
N GLN A 456 -38.62 4.09 0.16
CA GLN A 456 -39.39 3.90 -1.08
C GLN A 456 -40.84 3.46 -0.82
N GLY A 457 -41.05 2.57 0.14
CA GLY A 457 -42.35 2.05 0.45
C GLY A 457 -43.23 2.96 1.31
N GLU A 458 -42.65 3.66 2.28
CA GLU A 458 -43.43 4.40 3.28
C GLU A 458 -43.41 5.93 3.04
N LEU A 459 -42.45 6.47 2.35
CA LEU A 459 -42.35 7.92 2.13
C LEU A 459 -42.41 8.29 0.64
N TYR A 460 -41.49 7.77 -0.16
CA TYR A 460 -41.41 8.15 -1.58
C TYR A 460 -42.67 7.74 -2.37
N SER A 461 -43.24 6.56 -2.09
CA SER A 461 -44.46 6.12 -2.75
C SER A 461 -45.63 7.07 -2.45
N VAL A 462 -45.74 7.55 -1.22
CA VAL A 462 -46.77 8.53 -0.85
C VAL A 462 -46.53 9.87 -1.54
N TYR A 463 -45.25 10.32 -1.55
CA TYR A 463 -44.85 11.54 -2.23
C TYR A 463 -45.22 11.51 -3.72
N THR A 464 -44.88 10.42 -4.42
CA THR A 464 -45.17 10.30 -5.86
C THR A 464 -46.66 10.22 -6.15
N ALA A 465 -47.43 9.58 -5.28
CA ALA A 465 -48.86 9.43 -5.46
C ALA A 465 -49.62 10.75 -5.17
N ALA A 466 -49.20 11.52 -4.18
CA ALA A 466 -50.00 12.61 -3.64
C ALA A 466 -49.47 13.99 -3.96
N LEU A 467 -48.13 14.18 -4.03
CA LEU A 467 -47.50 15.50 -4.11
C LEU A 467 -46.73 15.75 -5.41
N HIS A 468 -46.16 14.72 -5.99
CA HIS A 468 -45.27 14.85 -7.14
C HIS A 468 -45.96 15.49 -8.33
N GLN A 469 -45.33 16.48 -8.94
CA GLN A 469 -45.81 17.23 -10.09
C GLN A 469 -47.17 17.91 -9.86
N ARG A 470 -47.50 18.25 -8.62
CA ARG A 470 -48.74 18.94 -8.25
C ARG A 470 -48.44 20.27 -7.59
N TYR A 471 -49.36 21.24 -7.81
CA TYR A 471 -49.35 22.52 -7.16
C TYR A 471 -49.63 22.37 -5.66
N PRO A 472 -49.01 23.06 -4.71
CA PRO A 472 -48.10 24.23 -4.88
C PRO A 472 -46.63 23.86 -5.03
N PHE A 473 -46.24 22.58 -5.03
CA PHE A 473 -44.85 22.16 -5.16
C PHE A 473 -44.30 22.42 -6.56
N TYR A 474 -45.14 22.23 -7.56
CA TYR A 474 -44.85 22.50 -8.96
C TYR A 474 -45.71 23.69 -9.41
N ALA A 475 -45.11 24.86 -9.52
CA ALA A 475 -45.80 26.11 -9.73
C ALA A 475 -46.68 26.15 -11.00
N HIS A 476 -46.29 25.41 -12.03
CA HIS A 476 -46.96 25.42 -13.34
C HIS A 476 -47.94 24.27 -13.53
N SER A 477 -48.10 23.40 -12.54
CA SER A 477 -49.04 22.28 -12.62
C SER A 477 -50.46 22.76 -12.50
N SER A 478 -51.35 22.21 -13.36
CA SER A 478 -52.78 22.42 -13.26
C SER A 478 -53.46 21.51 -12.23
N SER A 479 -52.73 20.50 -11.76
CA SER A 479 -53.23 19.55 -10.75
C SER A 479 -52.78 20.01 -9.36
N ASP A 480 -53.70 20.04 -8.41
CA ASP A 480 -53.46 20.45 -7.04
C ASP A 480 -53.24 19.26 -6.13
N VAL A 481 -52.43 19.44 -5.10
CA VAL A 481 -52.33 18.52 -3.96
C VAL A 481 -53.67 18.63 -3.19
N ALA A 482 -54.31 17.48 -2.94
CA ALA A 482 -55.45 17.50 -2.04
C ALA A 482 -55.03 17.96 -0.65
N LEU A 483 -55.83 18.84 -0.04
CA LEU A 483 -55.48 19.40 1.27
C LEU A 483 -55.37 18.30 2.36
N ALA A 484 -56.17 17.27 2.26
CA ALA A 484 -56.07 16.11 3.14
C ALA A 484 -54.73 15.37 2.98
N ASP A 485 -54.24 15.24 1.75
CA ASP A 485 -52.95 14.62 1.48
C ASP A 485 -51.78 15.49 1.99
N PHE A 486 -51.88 16.80 1.81
CA PHE A 486 -50.92 17.76 2.37
C PHE A 486 -50.86 17.66 3.90
N ARG A 487 -52.05 17.64 4.55
CA ARG A 487 -52.17 17.47 5.99
C ARG A 487 -51.50 16.21 6.48
N GLU A 488 -51.85 15.06 5.92
CA GLU A 488 -51.33 13.77 6.37
C GLU A 488 -49.85 13.62 6.12
N PHE A 489 -49.31 14.26 5.08
CA PHE A 489 -47.90 14.18 4.77
C PHE A 489 -47.03 15.05 5.72
N PHE A 490 -47.45 16.29 5.97
CA PHE A 490 -46.63 17.29 6.64
C PHE A 490 -46.93 17.53 8.12
N LYS A 491 -48.06 17.12 8.62
CA LYS A 491 -48.41 17.34 10.04
C LYS A 491 -47.45 16.61 10.97
N ALA A 492 -47.39 17.06 12.25
CA ALA A 492 -46.72 16.29 13.29
C ALA A 492 -47.30 14.87 13.37
N GLN A 493 -46.44 13.86 13.44
CA GLN A 493 -46.80 12.44 13.38
C GLN A 493 -47.47 12.03 12.07
N GLY A 494 -47.32 12.83 11.03
CA GLY A 494 -47.74 12.47 9.67
C GLY A 494 -46.67 11.63 8.95
N THR A 495 -46.88 11.43 7.65
CA THR A 495 -46.07 10.51 6.85
C THR A 495 -44.56 10.86 6.92
N ALA A 496 -44.21 12.12 6.66
CA ALA A 496 -42.81 12.53 6.67
C ALA A 496 -42.19 12.50 8.08
N ASP A 497 -42.96 12.94 9.06
CA ASP A 497 -42.50 12.99 10.44
C ASP A 497 -42.30 11.59 11.02
N LEU A 498 -43.22 10.70 10.80
CA LEU A 498 -43.10 9.30 11.25
C LEU A 498 -41.91 8.60 10.62
N PHE A 499 -41.69 8.80 9.35
CA PHE A 499 -40.53 8.22 8.68
C PHE A 499 -39.24 8.75 9.30
N PHE A 500 -39.14 10.07 9.49
CA PHE A 500 -37.98 10.67 10.08
C PHE A 500 -37.75 10.19 11.52
N GLU A 501 -38.77 10.25 12.37
CA GLU A 501 -38.65 9.86 13.76
C GLU A 501 -38.31 8.38 13.95
N THR A 502 -38.91 7.52 13.09
CA THR A 502 -38.74 6.07 13.20
C THR A 502 -37.39 5.61 12.63
N TYR A 503 -36.95 6.16 11.50
CA TYR A 503 -35.85 5.61 10.72
C TYR A 503 -34.62 6.50 10.64
N LEU A 504 -34.78 7.81 10.45
CA LEU A 504 -33.64 8.70 10.21
C LEU A 504 -33.09 9.38 11.44
N LYS A 505 -33.93 9.71 12.39
CA LYS A 505 -33.53 10.47 13.58
C LYS A 505 -32.35 9.89 14.32
N PRO A 506 -32.26 8.56 14.54
CA PRO A 506 -31.11 7.98 15.22
C PRO A 506 -29.77 8.23 14.54
N PHE A 507 -29.79 8.44 13.23
CA PHE A 507 -28.58 8.57 12.39
C PHE A 507 -28.18 10.00 12.10
N VAL A 508 -28.95 10.99 12.59
CA VAL A 508 -28.73 12.39 12.25
C VAL A 508 -28.65 13.24 13.52
N SER A 509 -27.98 14.37 13.37
CA SER A 509 -27.98 15.45 14.34
C SER A 509 -28.44 16.75 13.68
N PHE A 510 -29.02 17.65 14.47
CA PHE A 510 -29.48 18.95 14.00
C PHE A 510 -28.60 20.03 14.64
N ASP A 511 -27.94 20.86 13.81
CA ASP A 511 -27.03 21.90 14.28
C ASP A 511 -27.70 23.27 14.48
N GLY A 512 -29.01 23.33 14.44
CA GLY A 512 -29.81 24.55 14.51
C GLY A 512 -30.22 25.08 13.13
N THR A 513 -29.55 24.66 12.06
CA THR A 513 -29.83 25.10 10.70
C THR A 513 -30.12 23.96 9.74
N GLN A 514 -29.41 22.86 9.87
CA GLN A 514 -29.52 21.71 8.98
C GLN A 514 -29.29 20.38 9.71
N TYR A 515 -29.77 19.31 9.08
CA TYR A 515 -29.51 17.96 9.54
C TYR A 515 -28.19 17.45 8.97
N ARG A 516 -27.43 16.74 9.78
CA ARG A 516 -26.18 16.09 9.40
C ARG A 516 -26.17 14.65 9.85
N LEU A 517 -25.51 13.80 9.06
CA LEU A 517 -25.33 12.40 9.43
C LEU A 517 -24.35 12.27 10.59
N ARG A 518 -24.73 11.46 11.57
CA ARG A 518 -23.83 11.08 12.67
C ARG A 518 -22.88 10.00 12.17
N SER A 519 -21.67 10.03 12.69
CA SER A 519 -20.63 9.06 12.32
C SER A 519 -20.09 8.35 13.55
N VAL A 520 -19.58 7.13 13.31
CA VAL A 520 -18.79 6.37 14.26
C VAL A 520 -17.55 5.90 13.52
N GLU A 521 -16.38 6.11 14.10
CA GLU A 521 -15.09 5.80 13.48
C GLU A 521 -14.94 6.45 12.08
N GLY A 522 -15.45 7.69 11.95
CA GLY A 522 -15.40 8.44 10.71
C GLY A 522 -16.34 7.98 9.61
N ARG A 523 -17.22 7.02 9.88
CA ARG A 523 -18.15 6.47 8.89
C ARG A 523 -19.60 6.70 9.30
N SER A 524 -20.43 7.06 8.32
CA SER A 524 -21.84 7.27 8.47
C SER A 524 -22.61 6.46 7.41
N LEU A 525 -23.95 6.52 7.48
CA LEU A 525 -24.77 5.89 6.45
C LEU A 525 -24.39 6.40 5.06
N PRO A 526 -24.32 5.53 4.05
CA PRO A 526 -23.97 5.93 2.68
C PRO A 526 -25.17 6.51 1.94
N MET A 527 -25.83 7.51 2.53
CA MET A 527 -26.96 8.21 1.91
C MET A 527 -26.56 9.60 1.46
N SER A 528 -27.28 10.14 0.48
CA SER A 528 -27.03 11.49 0.00
C SER A 528 -27.56 12.52 0.99
N ARG A 529 -27.08 13.75 0.88
CA ARG A 529 -27.57 14.86 1.70
C ARG A 529 -28.96 15.35 1.26
N THR A 530 -29.41 14.94 0.09
CA THR A 530 -30.65 15.47 -0.53
C THR A 530 -31.86 15.26 0.37
N VAL A 531 -32.07 14.05 0.87
CA VAL A 531 -33.23 13.74 1.74
C VAL A 531 -33.13 14.54 3.04
N LEU A 532 -31.94 14.71 3.61
CA LEU A 532 -31.77 15.52 4.83
C LEU A 532 -32.11 16.98 4.59
N GLN A 533 -31.75 17.53 3.43
CA GLN A 533 -32.13 18.88 3.04
C GLN A 533 -33.65 18.98 2.89
N GLN A 534 -34.28 17.97 2.30
CA GLN A 534 -35.71 17.93 2.16
C GLN A 534 -36.44 17.78 3.51
N MET A 535 -35.84 17.10 4.47
CA MET A 535 -36.38 17.07 5.85
C MET A 535 -36.34 18.45 6.50
N GLY A 536 -35.34 19.27 6.17
CA GLY A 536 -35.31 20.66 6.53
C GLY A 536 -36.47 21.44 5.92
N ASN A 537 -36.78 21.19 4.66
CA ASN A 537 -37.94 21.79 3.99
C ASN A 537 -39.25 21.34 4.64
N VAL A 538 -39.37 20.06 5.01
CA VAL A 538 -40.53 19.56 5.75
C VAL A 538 -40.75 20.33 7.06
N GLN A 539 -39.67 20.59 7.80
CA GLN A 539 -39.75 21.37 9.04
C GLN A 539 -40.26 22.80 8.81
N GLN A 540 -39.75 23.45 7.76
CA GLN A 540 -40.18 24.79 7.42
C GLN A 540 -41.64 24.83 6.99
N ILE A 541 -42.09 23.86 6.20
CA ILE A 541 -43.49 23.73 5.80
C ILE A 541 -44.38 23.51 7.02
N ARG A 542 -43.97 22.65 7.94
CA ARG A 542 -44.72 22.41 9.17
C ARG A 542 -44.84 23.68 10.01
N ARG A 543 -43.77 24.45 10.17
CA ARG A 543 -43.77 25.70 10.92
C ARG A 543 -44.69 26.75 10.24
N GLY A 544 -44.74 26.77 8.91
CA GLY A 544 -45.54 27.74 8.18
C GLY A 544 -47.02 27.39 8.19
N PHE A 545 -47.36 26.13 8.05
CA PHE A 545 -48.75 25.69 7.82
C PHE A 545 -49.46 25.09 9.05
N PHE A 546 -48.73 24.63 10.03
CA PHE A 546 -49.27 23.92 11.18
C PHE A 546 -49.00 24.61 12.52
N ALA A 547 -48.55 25.86 12.50
CA ALA A 547 -48.26 26.59 13.73
C ALA A 547 -49.50 27.01 14.50
N GLU A 548 -50.58 27.32 13.80
CA GLU A 548 -51.85 27.72 14.42
C GLU A 548 -52.67 26.51 14.86
N ASN A 549 -52.55 25.41 14.13
CA ASN A 549 -53.22 24.13 14.47
C ASN A 549 -52.29 23.00 14.06
N ALA A 550 -51.93 22.15 15.02
CA ALA A 550 -51.02 21.05 14.76
C ALA A 550 -51.62 19.94 13.88
N ALA A 551 -52.92 19.81 13.83
CA ALA A 551 -53.62 18.74 13.11
C ALA A 551 -54.09 19.15 11.71
N GLU A 552 -54.27 20.44 11.47
CA GLU A 552 -54.84 20.94 10.21
C GLU A 552 -54.02 22.10 9.66
N PRO A 553 -53.80 22.20 8.34
CA PRO A 553 -53.14 23.35 7.79
C PRO A 553 -54.00 24.61 7.96
N LEU A 554 -53.43 25.64 8.55
CA LEU A 554 -54.15 26.84 8.86
C LEU A 554 -53.14 28.02 8.87
N ILE A 555 -53.43 29.06 8.09
CA ILE A 555 -52.66 30.28 8.09
C ILE A 555 -53.59 31.45 8.42
N LYS A 556 -53.33 32.14 9.51
CA LYS A 556 -53.98 33.42 9.87
C LYS A 556 -53.10 34.54 9.41
N PHE A 557 -53.64 35.44 8.61
CA PHE A 557 -52.92 36.56 8.05
C PHE A 557 -53.77 37.82 8.00
N SER A 558 -53.14 38.97 7.82
CA SER A 558 -53.83 40.21 7.56
C SER A 558 -53.39 40.77 6.24
N LEU A 559 -54.33 41.37 5.51
CA LEU A 559 -54.04 42.20 4.35
C LEU A 559 -54.29 43.63 4.71
N GLU A 560 -53.31 44.50 4.34
CA GLU A 560 -53.41 45.93 4.53
C GLU A 560 -53.24 46.60 3.17
N PRO A 561 -54.24 47.42 2.70
CA PRO A 561 -54.06 48.16 1.48
C PRO A 561 -52.81 49.06 1.60
N TYR A 562 -51.93 49.00 0.63
CA TYR A 562 -50.75 49.84 0.62
C TYR A 562 -50.88 51.04 -0.35
N SER A 563 -51.21 50.74 -1.58
CA SER A 563 -51.46 51.75 -2.58
C SER A 563 -52.47 51.25 -3.62
N LEU A 564 -53.26 52.18 -4.16
CA LEU A 564 -54.25 51.92 -5.20
C LEU A 564 -54.09 52.98 -6.27
N ASP A 565 -54.02 52.58 -7.54
CA ASP A 565 -53.92 53.46 -8.68
C ASP A 565 -54.98 54.55 -8.61
N SER A 566 -54.59 55.77 -8.88
CA SER A 566 -55.48 56.93 -8.78
C SER A 566 -56.65 56.88 -9.76
N SER A 567 -56.55 56.14 -10.85
CA SER A 567 -57.62 55.93 -11.83
C SER A 567 -58.66 54.91 -11.36
N LEU A 568 -58.39 54.18 -10.27
CA LEU A 568 -59.27 53.20 -9.67
C LEU A 568 -60.08 53.85 -8.53
N SER A 569 -61.42 53.57 -8.51
CA SER A 569 -62.28 54.02 -7.43
C SER A 569 -62.28 53.06 -6.25
N ARG A 570 -62.07 51.78 -6.51
CA ARG A 570 -62.01 50.76 -5.46
C ARG A 570 -61.22 49.53 -5.91
N ALA A 571 -60.77 48.75 -4.94
CA ALA A 571 -60.26 47.41 -5.08
C ALA A 571 -61.00 46.54 -4.07
N ASP A 572 -61.47 45.36 -4.52
CA ASP A 572 -62.18 44.39 -3.70
C ASP A 572 -61.48 43.03 -3.73
N PHE A 573 -60.89 42.68 -2.60
CA PHE A 573 -60.28 41.37 -2.42
C PHE A 573 -61.22 40.44 -1.66
N ARG A 574 -61.40 39.19 -2.19
CA ARG A 574 -62.24 38.19 -1.56
C ARG A 574 -61.53 36.87 -1.46
N LEU A 575 -61.67 36.23 -0.31
CA LEU A 575 -61.28 34.83 -0.05
C LEU A 575 -62.47 34.12 0.57
N GLY A 576 -63.19 33.32 -0.21
CA GLY A 576 -64.44 32.72 0.23
C GLY A 576 -65.46 33.81 0.62
N ASP A 577 -65.92 33.81 1.85
CA ASP A 577 -66.80 34.81 2.43
C ASP A 577 -66.09 35.99 3.13
N GLN A 578 -64.76 35.96 3.16
CA GLN A 578 -63.96 37.02 3.73
C GLN A 578 -63.67 38.08 2.66
N GLN A 579 -63.73 39.36 3.02
CA GLN A 579 -63.64 40.45 2.08
C GLN A 579 -62.84 41.64 2.64
N LEU A 580 -62.06 42.27 1.76
CA LEU A 580 -61.42 43.58 2.01
C LEU A 580 -61.68 44.51 0.83
N GLU A 581 -62.53 45.53 1.05
CA GLU A 581 -62.81 46.57 0.07
C GLU A 581 -62.02 47.84 0.44
N TYR A 582 -61.32 48.42 -0.53
CA TYR A 582 -60.56 49.64 -0.34
C TYR A 582 -60.95 50.69 -1.38
N ARG A 583 -61.26 51.93 -0.90
CA ARG A 583 -61.73 53.04 -1.75
C ARG A 583 -60.92 54.31 -1.55
N HIS A 584 -59.62 54.28 -1.34
CA HIS A 584 -58.77 55.36 -1.02
C HIS A 584 -59.05 56.02 0.35
N GLY A 585 -59.78 55.34 1.22
CA GLY A 585 -60.03 55.80 2.58
C GLY A 585 -58.90 55.46 3.54
N PRO A 586 -59.19 55.53 4.85
CA PRO A 586 -58.20 55.09 5.84
C PRO A 586 -57.77 53.66 5.64
N ILE A 587 -56.45 53.41 5.84
CA ILE A 587 -55.90 52.09 5.71
C ILE A 587 -56.19 51.30 6.96
N ILE A 588 -57.04 50.27 6.85
CA ILE A 588 -57.42 49.42 7.95
C ILE A 588 -57.09 47.99 7.54
N PRO A 589 -56.23 47.29 8.30
CA PRO A 589 -55.93 45.87 8.04
C PRO A 589 -57.15 44.97 8.21
N ALA A 590 -57.35 44.05 7.32
CA ALA A 590 -58.40 43.01 7.44
C ALA A 590 -57.77 41.68 7.75
N ALA A 591 -58.37 40.97 8.72
CA ALA A 591 -57.92 39.65 9.11
C ALA A 591 -58.55 38.57 8.19
N PHE A 592 -57.71 37.63 7.77
CA PHE A 592 -58.09 36.51 6.92
C PHE A 592 -57.61 35.21 7.49
N GLN A 593 -58.21 34.13 7.06
CA GLN A 593 -57.81 32.79 7.41
C GLN A 593 -57.84 31.92 6.16
N TRP A 594 -56.75 31.19 5.94
CA TRP A 594 -56.67 30.19 4.90
C TRP A 594 -56.52 28.81 5.56
N PRO A 595 -57.18 27.73 5.15
CA PRO A 595 -58.28 27.69 4.18
C PRO A 595 -59.52 28.45 4.70
N ALA A 596 -60.35 28.92 3.79
CA ALA A 596 -61.58 29.61 4.17
C ALA A 596 -62.62 28.59 4.70
N ALA A 597 -63.39 28.99 5.73
CA ALA A 597 -64.29 28.07 6.43
C ALA A 597 -65.48 27.61 5.56
N ALA A 598 -65.93 28.46 4.64
CA ALA A 598 -67.03 28.14 3.74
C ALA A 598 -66.52 27.92 2.32
N ASP A 599 -65.50 27.10 2.18
CA ASP A 599 -64.70 27.15 0.98
C ASP A 599 -65.26 26.41 -0.21
N GLU A 600 -65.50 27.18 -1.22
CA GLU A 600 -65.70 26.70 -2.60
C GLU A 600 -64.50 27.04 -3.46
N GLY A 601 -63.37 27.47 -2.89
CA GLY A 601 -62.14 27.77 -3.59
C GLY A 601 -62.04 29.09 -4.30
N LEU A 602 -63.06 29.93 -4.20
CA LEU A 602 -63.08 31.20 -4.91
C LEU A 602 -62.21 32.25 -4.23
N THR A 603 -61.25 32.81 -4.97
CA THR A 603 -60.41 33.94 -4.57
C THR A 603 -60.34 34.92 -5.71
N SER A 604 -60.56 36.22 -5.43
CA SER A 604 -60.60 37.25 -6.47
C SER A 604 -60.04 38.58 -5.97
N LEU A 605 -59.49 39.34 -6.89
CA LEU A 605 -59.17 40.74 -6.73
C LEU A 605 -59.78 41.50 -7.91
N ILE A 606 -60.82 42.29 -7.63
CA ILE A 606 -61.55 43.04 -8.63
C ILE A 606 -61.27 44.52 -8.39
N VAL A 607 -60.92 45.27 -9.43
CA VAL A 607 -60.74 46.73 -9.39
C VAL A 607 -61.80 47.38 -10.24
N GLU A 608 -62.24 48.55 -9.82
CA GLU A 608 -63.23 49.37 -10.54
C GLU A 608 -62.62 50.69 -10.87
N GLU A 609 -62.66 51.06 -12.16
CA GLU A 609 -62.18 52.36 -12.61
C GLU A 609 -63.20 53.44 -12.28
N LEU A 610 -62.76 54.74 -12.33
CA LEU A 610 -63.63 55.85 -12.11
C LEU A 610 -64.81 55.93 -13.10
N SER A 611 -64.65 55.33 -14.28
CA SER A 611 -65.69 55.17 -15.29
C SER A 611 -66.77 54.13 -14.93
N GLY A 612 -66.55 53.33 -13.88
CA GLY A 612 -67.41 52.22 -13.51
C GLY A 612 -67.00 50.86 -14.13
N HIS A 613 -66.02 50.87 -15.01
CA HIS A 613 -65.51 49.60 -15.60
C HIS A 613 -64.82 48.74 -14.57
N ARG A 614 -65.15 47.45 -14.53
CA ARG A 614 -64.62 46.47 -13.60
C ARG A 614 -63.74 45.47 -14.32
N THR A 615 -62.56 45.24 -13.81
CA THR A 615 -61.65 44.19 -14.24
C THR A 615 -61.05 43.52 -13.01
N GLY A 616 -60.61 42.29 -13.19
CA GLY A 616 -60.02 41.59 -12.05
C GLY A 616 -59.29 40.31 -12.45
N ILE A 617 -58.67 39.73 -11.45
CA ILE A 617 -58.08 38.42 -11.51
C ILE A 617 -58.80 37.52 -10.49
N GLN A 618 -59.05 36.29 -10.87
CA GLN A 618 -59.68 35.31 -9.97
C GLN A 618 -59.16 33.90 -10.21
N LYS A 619 -59.21 33.11 -9.15
CA LYS A 619 -58.93 31.70 -9.18
C LYS A 619 -60.03 30.96 -8.44
N ASN A 620 -60.52 29.86 -9.08
CA ASN A 620 -61.54 29.00 -8.49
C ASN A 620 -61.16 27.56 -8.82
N THR A 621 -59.97 27.14 -8.38
CA THR A 621 -59.40 25.83 -8.72
C THR A 621 -59.20 24.95 -7.48
N GLY A 622 -59.94 25.24 -6.41
CA GLY A 622 -59.85 24.48 -5.16
C GLY A 622 -59.23 25.29 -4.05
N GLN A 623 -58.78 24.64 -3.01
CA GLN A 623 -58.34 25.28 -1.78
C GLN A 623 -57.02 26.03 -1.90
N TRP A 624 -56.24 25.76 -2.96
CA TRP A 624 -54.98 26.46 -3.26
C TRP A 624 -55.19 27.71 -4.11
N SER A 625 -56.43 28.07 -4.37
CA SER A 625 -56.76 29.23 -5.23
C SER A 625 -56.11 30.56 -4.74
N LEU A 626 -56.04 30.73 -3.42
CA LEU A 626 -55.37 31.93 -2.84
C LEU A 626 -53.90 31.97 -3.24
N PHE A 627 -53.18 30.85 -3.10
CA PHE A 627 -51.77 30.78 -3.49
C PHE A 627 -51.57 31.00 -4.98
N ARG A 628 -52.48 30.47 -5.81
CA ARG A 628 -52.45 30.69 -7.27
C ARG A 628 -52.71 32.15 -7.63
N LEU A 629 -53.63 32.79 -6.92
CA LEU A 629 -53.88 34.20 -7.11
C LEU A 629 -52.64 35.06 -6.76
N PHE A 630 -52.03 34.77 -5.62
CA PHE A 630 -50.80 35.47 -5.22
C PHE A 630 -49.62 35.19 -6.15
N ASP A 631 -49.57 34.05 -6.80
CA ASP A 631 -48.57 33.76 -7.82
C ASP A 631 -48.70 34.63 -9.08
N LEU A 632 -49.88 35.19 -9.33
CA LEU A 632 -50.09 36.14 -10.40
C LEU A 632 -49.57 37.55 -10.04
N MET A 633 -49.22 37.75 -8.78
CA MET A 633 -48.75 39.04 -8.28
C MET A 633 -47.22 39.02 -8.09
N GLU A 634 -46.60 40.17 -8.13
CA GLU A 634 -45.24 40.33 -7.75
C GLU A 634 -45.11 40.40 -6.22
N LYS A 635 -44.25 39.56 -5.63
CA LYS A 635 -44.05 39.49 -4.19
C LYS A 635 -42.65 39.96 -3.87
N GLU A 636 -42.52 40.88 -2.89
CA GLU A 636 -41.20 41.28 -2.40
C GLU A 636 -41.23 41.48 -0.87
N PRO A 637 -40.13 41.18 -0.13
CA PRO A 637 -40.05 41.47 1.30
C PRO A 637 -40.17 42.96 1.54
N HIS A 638 -40.98 43.38 2.52
CA HIS A 638 -41.19 44.79 2.85
C HIS A 638 -40.48 45.20 4.14
N ARG A 639 -40.71 44.44 5.23
CA ARG A 639 -40.09 44.68 6.55
C ARG A 639 -39.68 43.33 7.15
N GLY A 640 -38.59 42.80 6.70
CA GLY A 640 -38.19 41.44 7.09
C GLY A 640 -38.93 40.38 6.27
N ARG A 641 -38.88 39.13 6.75
CA ARG A 641 -39.43 37.98 6.03
C ARG A 641 -40.89 37.69 6.35
N ASP A 642 -41.44 38.32 7.33
CA ASP A 642 -42.82 38.12 7.79
C ASP A 642 -43.83 38.98 7.08
N VAL A 643 -43.42 40.09 6.48
CA VAL A 643 -44.27 41.03 5.74
C VAL A 643 -43.90 41.03 4.26
N LEU A 644 -44.88 40.74 3.39
CA LEU A 644 -44.72 40.76 1.95
C LEU A 644 -45.49 41.94 1.35
N MET A 645 -44.85 42.61 0.40
CA MET A 645 -45.53 43.53 -0.50
C MET A 645 -46.08 42.74 -1.70
N LEU A 646 -47.38 42.71 -1.85
CA LEU A 646 -48.04 42.12 -3.00
C LEU A 646 -48.39 43.21 -4.01
N LYS A 647 -47.86 43.10 -5.20
CA LYS A 647 -48.07 44.05 -6.28
C LYS A 647 -48.93 43.43 -7.36
N ALA A 648 -50.20 43.76 -7.41
CA ALA A 648 -51.11 43.32 -8.43
C ALA A 648 -51.12 44.32 -9.58
N ASP A 649 -50.89 43.82 -10.79
CA ASP A 649 -51.05 44.55 -12.05
C ASP A 649 -52.21 44.01 -12.83
N ILE A 650 -53.32 44.76 -12.87
CA ILE A 650 -54.53 44.34 -13.51
C ILE A 650 -54.77 45.24 -14.72
N GLY A 651 -54.33 44.79 -15.90
CA GLY A 651 -54.40 45.55 -17.11
C GLY A 651 -53.65 46.86 -17.10
N GLY A 652 -52.49 46.92 -16.42
CA GLY A 652 -51.68 48.12 -16.24
C GLY A 652 -52.06 48.95 -15.03
N LEU A 653 -53.12 48.60 -14.31
CA LEU A 653 -53.57 49.30 -13.11
C LEU A 653 -53.06 48.61 -11.87
N ARG A 654 -52.44 49.33 -10.98
CA ARG A 654 -51.76 48.81 -9.78
C ARG A 654 -52.65 48.84 -8.55
N ALA A 655 -52.76 47.71 -7.85
CA ALA A 655 -53.30 47.60 -6.51
C ALA A 655 -52.28 46.84 -5.64
N ASN A 656 -51.74 47.48 -4.64
CA ASN A 656 -50.65 46.90 -3.81
C ASN A 656 -51.16 46.67 -2.39
N TYR A 657 -50.75 45.54 -1.80
CA TYR A 657 -51.14 45.15 -0.44
C TYR A 657 -49.90 44.76 0.36
N LEU A 658 -49.96 44.94 1.67
CA LEU A 658 -49.04 44.29 2.62
C LEU A 658 -49.71 43.06 3.16
N LEU A 659 -48.99 41.93 3.10
CA LEU A 659 -49.43 40.65 3.64
C LEU A 659 -48.66 40.37 4.90
N LEU A 660 -49.32 40.35 6.05
CA LEU A 660 -48.73 40.14 7.36
C LEU A 660 -49.18 38.79 7.93
N SER A 661 -48.25 37.88 8.19
CA SER A 661 -48.57 36.56 8.71
C SER A 661 -48.13 36.29 10.12
N GLN A 662 -47.29 37.16 10.71
CA GLN A 662 -46.63 36.95 12.01
C GLN A 662 -45.72 35.72 12.02
N ARG A 663 -45.33 35.22 10.86
CA ARG A 663 -44.42 34.10 10.68
C ARG A 663 -43.21 34.49 9.82
N SER A 664 -42.05 34.13 10.24
CA SER A 664 -40.83 34.38 9.48
C SER A 664 -40.14 33.06 9.13
N PRO A 665 -40.00 32.70 7.84
CA PRO A 665 -40.52 33.43 6.66
C PRO A 665 -42.02 33.33 6.52
N ASN A 666 -42.60 34.25 5.74
CA ASN A 666 -44.02 34.28 5.47
C ASN A 666 -44.47 33.00 4.72
N PRO A 667 -45.51 32.29 5.19
CA PRO A 667 -45.95 31.01 4.55
C PRO A 667 -46.32 31.13 3.08
N PHE A 668 -46.74 32.33 2.64
CA PHE A 668 -47.09 32.60 1.24
C PHE A 668 -45.90 32.84 0.32
N ASP A 669 -44.70 32.97 0.89
CA ASP A 669 -43.46 33.09 0.15
C ASP A 669 -42.42 32.09 0.69
N LEU A 670 -42.87 30.90 1.01
CA LEU A 670 -42.03 29.86 1.59
C LEU A 670 -41.33 29.09 0.48
N THR A 671 -40.05 29.32 0.31
CA THR A 671 -39.23 28.63 -0.71
C THR A 671 -39.18 27.16 -0.51
N ALA A 672 -39.30 26.65 0.73
CA ALA A 672 -39.34 25.23 1.06
C ALA A 672 -40.42 24.49 0.29
N VAL A 673 -41.59 25.10 0.04
CA VAL A 673 -42.65 24.50 -0.73
C VAL A 673 -42.23 24.27 -2.19
N ARG A 674 -41.63 25.27 -2.81
CA ARG A 674 -41.18 25.18 -4.21
C ARG A 674 -39.97 24.29 -4.39
N ASN A 675 -39.15 24.15 -3.36
CA ASN A 675 -37.93 23.35 -3.39
C ASN A 675 -38.10 21.93 -2.89
N PHE A 676 -39.28 21.59 -2.37
CA PHE A 676 -39.51 20.26 -1.86
C PHE A 676 -39.59 19.24 -2.99
N ARG A 677 -38.58 18.40 -3.05
CA ARG A 677 -38.45 17.33 -4.04
C ARG A 677 -37.79 16.15 -3.37
N LEU A 678 -38.45 15.00 -3.34
CA LEU A 678 -37.83 13.79 -2.82
C LEU A 678 -37.18 13.02 -3.97
N PRO A 679 -35.92 12.58 -3.76
CA PRO A 679 -35.28 11.70 -4.74
C PRO A 679 -35.86 10.30 -4.70
N ALA A 680 -35.64 9.51 -5.76
CA ALA A 680 -36.13 8.13 -5.85
C ALA A 680 -35.46 7.19 -4.84
N ALA A 681 -34.27 7.55 -4.33
CA ALA A 681 -33.54 6.78 -3.34
C ALA A 681 -32.89 7.71 -2.32
N LEU A 682 -32.65 7.20 -1.13
CA LEU A 682 -31.95 7.92 -0.06
C LEU A 682 -30.56 8.38 -0.47
#